data_63c36bad60822935c0dfb8b6cc3f1c25
#
_entry.id   63c36bad60822935c0dfb8b6cc3f1c25
#
_cell.length_a   1.000
_cell.length_b   1.000
_cell.length_c   1.000
_cell.angle_alpha   90.00
_cell.angle_beta   90.00
_cell.angle_gamma   90.00
#
_symmetry.space_group_name_H-M   'P 1'
#
loop_
_entity.id
_entity.type
_entity.pdbx_description
1 polymer ?
#
loop_
_entity_poly.entity_id
_entity_poly.type
_entity_poly.pdbx_seq_one_letter_code
_entity_poly.pdbx_strand_id
1 'polypeptide(L)'
;MKKLTSLYIIFLLTMLGFQGNLKAQVSHGGRPLPLSLMRSTNGQMFKEMPPFDVQEELRIDSLNESDLRSGFRFAYKFITDYNRYNSGVTFTGPDGTRVWRLGIYSPGALSINVLFTEYELPEGAQLFLYNEDQTQILGSFNHLNNSELNLLPVSPIQGDRLIIEYQEPANASFQGRLTVGEVNHGYRSLRGLEPGDNTSLIGKIPPLACYQDGTNDYAQWGQSVVLLIIDGSVGCTGTLINNTDNDGKPYLLTASHCLNKQFTMKNPDYEKIAGSIVCFFNFNSPFCDPILRGTEEMSTASTYFKAVNEMADMALLELTATPPVYYRPYYAGWNAQEVGPAPYTCIQHPQYSVKRISISDEDLAPFTLTDPNMIFYKNAHWHVKTWEVGYTASGSSGSPLFNADGEIIGALSGGQSSENSPKDDYFFSLMKPWDAIDTPERQLKYWLNPSNDETKVCEGLDPYKSAPCFRLSNIYDSGNQENAECTLYPGSEKAYLFGNNPANITEYAEAYQVAEAGTLYGAYFVTPPAGANYKQMEVEVTVYSGDSKPSTLLYTETFQPTYSNKSILDDTFIETAKSLNRSQESYIHFSKPVNVSGKFYIGYKLKSVPENTYFSAYNLPKGKTTRNTAWVHDKNGWRQATEYTQAGFSTSLFNRSGHSIR
;
A
#
# COMPACT_ATOMS: atom_id res chain seq x y z
N MET A 1 -3.47 32.74 -41.93
CA MET A 1 -2.49 32.57 -40.84
C MET A 1 -2.98 33.02 -39.44
N LYS A 2 -3.81 34.06 -39.27
CA LYS A 2 -4.33 34.50 -37.95
C LYS A 2 -5.37 33.57 -37.29
N LYS A 3 -6.03 32.64 -38.01
CA LYS A 3 -7.00 31.68 -37.43
C LYS A 3 -6.38 30.37 -36.91
N LEU A 4 -5.19 30.00 -37.39
CA LEU A 4 -4.47 28.81 -36.88
C LEU A 4 -3.76 29.08 -35.55
N THR A 5 -3.27 30.27 -35.33
CA THR A 5 -2.61 30.66 -34.07
C THR A 5 -3.57 30.74 -32.90
N SER A 6 -4.83 31.12 -33.11
CA SER A 6 -5.85 31.10 -32.04
C SER A 6 -6.25 29.69 -31.60
N LEU A 7 -6.24 28.70 -32.50
CA LEU A 7 -6.57 27.32 -32.17
C LEU A 7 -5.45 26.63 -31.35
N TYR A 8 -4.19 26.97 -31.64
CA TYR A 8 -3.03 26.47 -30.88
C TYR A 8 -2.96 27.08 -29.46
N ILE A 9 -3.32 28.33 -29.28
CA ILE A 9 -3.35 28.98 -27.95
C ILE A 9 -4.49 28.42 -27.09
N ILE A 10 -5.65 28.10 -27.68
CA ILE A 10 -6.77 27.45 -26.95
C ILE A 10 -6.41 26.01 -26.59
N PHE A 11 -5.71 25.27 -27.45
CA PHE A 11 -5.25 23.91 -27.15
C PHE A 11 -4.13 23.88 -26.10
N LEU A 12 -3.24 24.90 -26.07
CA LEU A 12 -2.22 25.05 -25.01
C LEU A 12 -2.81 25.48 -23.66
N LEU A 13 -3.88 26.29 -23.68
CA LEU A 13 -4.58 26.71 -22.45
C LEU A 13 -5.47 25.61 -21.86
N THR A 14 -5.93 24.66 -22.66
CA THR A 14 -6.67 23.47 -22.14
C THR A 14 -5.75 22.40 -21.57
N MET A 15 -4.46 22.34 -21.94
CA MET A 15 -3.48 21.44 -21.32
C MET A 15 -2.90 21.97 -19.99
N LEU A 16 -3.08 23.24 -19.65
CA LEU A 16 -2.66 23.84 -18.38
C LEU A 16 -3.73 23.74 -17.26
N GLY A 17 -4.89 23.14 -17.55
CA GLY A 17 -6.05 23.09 -16.64
C GLY A 17 -6.26 21.79 -15.88
N PHE A 18 -5.47 20.74 -16.09
CA PHE A 18 -5.56 19.48 -15.34
C PHE A 18 -4.42 19.32 -14.33
N GLN A 19 -4.20 20.32 -13.49
CA GLN A 19 -3.69 20.04 -12.14
C GLN A 19 -4.91 19.69 -11.29
N GLY A 20 -5.41 18.47 -11.44
CA GLY A 20 -6.35 17.90 -10.51
C GLY A 20 -5.72 17.93 -9.11
N ASN A 21 -6.32 18.65 -8.20
CA ASN A 21 -5.92 18.67 -6.81
C ASN A 21 -5.95 17.23 -6.29
N LEU A 22 -4.77 16.65 -6.07
CA LEU A 22 -4.60 15.35 -5.44
C LEU A 22 -5.09 15.48 -3.99
N LYS A 23 -6.32 15.09 -3.75
CA LYS A 23 -6.94 15.07 -2.42
C LYS A 23 -6.94 13.61 -1.90
N ALA A 24 -5.78 13.09 -1.52
CA ALA A 24 -5.67 11.72 -1.00
C ALA A 24 -4.68 11.67 0.16
N GLN A 25 -4.63 10.59 0.91
CA GLN A 25 -3.58 10.35 1.92
C GLN A 25 -2.21 10.17 1.22
N VAL A 26 -1.88 11.03 0.30
CA VAL A 26 -0.57 11.08 -0.31
C VAL A 26 0.34 11.85 0.64
N SER A 27 1.44 11.22 1.04
CA SER A 27 2.52 11.90 1.74
C SER A 27 3.18 12.91 0.81
N HIS A 28 3.32 14.14 1.28
CA HIS A 28 3.92 15.23 0.52
C HIS A 28 5.37 15.51 0.93
N GLY A 29 6.03 14.52 1.58
CA GLY A 29 7.41 14.64 2.04
C GLY A 29 7.58 15.55 3.27
N GLY A 30 8.82 15.91 3.57
CA GLY A 30 9.15 16.66 4.80
C GLY A 30 9.51 15.73 5.96
N ARG A 31 9.81 16.31 7.10
CA ARG A 31 10.17 15.58 8.33
C ARG A 31 9.60 16.23 9.57
N PRO A 32 9.22 15.42 10.58
CA PRO A 32 8.90 15.95 11.89
C PRO A 32 10.14 16.63 12.52
N LEU A 33 9.89 17.58 13.40
CA LEU A 33 10.95 18.24 14.15
C LEU A 33 11.58 17.27 15.17
N PRO A 34 12.88 17.45 15.51
CA PRO A 34 13.53 16.62 16.50
C PRO A 34 12.77 16.60 17.82
N LEU A 35 12.63 15.43 18.45
CA LEU A 35 11.97 15.28 19.75
C LEU A 35 12.71 16.02 20.87
N SER A 36 14.03 16.22 20.72
CA SER A 36 14.87 16.95 21.67
C SER A 36 14.51 18.42 21.88
N LEU A 37 13.72 19.02 20.96
CA LEU A 37 13.21 20.38 21.13
C LEU A 37 12.19 20.53 22.28
N MET A 38 11.76 19.40 22.88
CA MET A 38 10.76 19.35 23.95
C MET A 38 11.38 18.91 25.30
N ARG A 39 12.31 19.65 25.85
CA ARG A 39 13.07 19.23 27.04
C ARG A 39 12.32 19.12 28.38
N SER A 40 11.04 19.50 28.51
CA SER A 40 10.42 19.61 29.86
C SER A 40 8.96 19.18 30.04
N THR A 41 8.32 18.53 29.03
CA THR A 41 6.86 18.29 29.09
C THR A 41 6.41 16.86 28.78
N ASN A 42 7.27 15.86 28.87
CA ASN A 42 6.99 14.48 28.46
C ASN A 42 5.70 13.88 29.08
N GLY A 43 5.41 14.18 30.36
CA GLY A 43 4.22 13.62 31.01
C GLY A 43 2.88 14.25 30.58
N GLN A 44 2.89 15.48 30.06
CA GLN A 44 1.65 16.16 29.59
C GLN A 44 1.34 15.90 28.12
N MET A 45 2.30 15.41 27.36
CA MET A 45 2.12 15.15 25.92
C MET A 45 1.24 13.94 25.67
N PHE A 46 1.36 12.87 26.48
CA PHE A 46 0.69 11.61 26.24
C PHE A 46 -0.71 11.53 26.87
N LYS A 47 -1.65 11.02 26.06
CA LYS A 47 -2.95 10.51 26.52
C LYS A 47 -2.88 8.98 26.53
N GLU A 48 -3.13 8.39 27.68
CA GLU A 48 -3.21 6.93 27.85
C GLU A 48 -4.62 6.47 27.57
N MET A 49 -4.74 5.41 26.74
CA MET A 49 -6.03 4.81 26.41
C MET A 49 -6.50 3.92 27.57
N PRO A 50 -7.82 3.86 27.81
CA PRO A 50 -8.38 2.99 28.84
C PRO A 50 -8.06 1.52 28.57
N PRO A 51 -7.91 0.69 29.61
CA PRO A 51 -7.76 -0.75 29.44
C PRO A 51 -9.06 -1.37 28.90
N PHE A 52 -8.92 -2.45 28.12
CA PHE A 52 -10.02 -3.30 27.65
C PHE A 52 -9.55 -4.77 27.63
N ASP A 53 -10.49 -5.70 27.50
CA ASP A 53 -10.18 -7.14 27.52
C ASP A 53 -9.83 -7.65 26.11
N VAL A 54 -8.54 -7.70 25.80
CA VAL A 54 -8.01 -8.22 24.52
C VAL A 54 -8.40 -9.69 24.31
N GLN A 55 -8.47 -10.50 25.37
CA GLN A 55 -8.82 -11.93 25.26
C GLN A 55 -10.28 -12.09 24.85
N GLU A 56 -11.16 -11.25 25.38
CA GLU A 56 -12.57 -11.25 24.97
C GLU A 56 -12.72 -10.81 23.49
N GLU A 57 -11.95 -9.81 23.03
CA GLU A 57 -11.97 -9.41 21.63
C GLU A 57 -11.49 -10.51 20.69
N LEU A 58 -10.41 -11.22 21.05
CA LEU A 58 -9.91 -12.38 20.31
C LEU A 58 -10.91 -13.55 20.32
N ARG A 59 -11.62 -13.77 21.43
CA ARG A 59 -12.69 -14.76 21.53
C ARG A 59 -13.86 -14.44 20.61
N ILE A 60 -14.28 -13.17 20.57
CA ILE A 60 -15.32 -12.69 19.65
C ILE A 60 -14.87 -12.89 18.20
N ASP A 61 -13.63 -12.55 17.86
CA ASP A 61 -13.08 -12.75 16.52
C ASP A 61 -13.09 -14.22 16.12
N SER A 62 -12.63 -15.12 17.00
CA SER A 62 -12.63 -16.56 16.73
C SER A 62 -14.03 -17.13 16.49
N LEU A 63 -15.04 -16.61 17.18
CA LEU A 63 -16.43 -17.00 16.92
C LEU A 63 -16.92 -16.49 15.56
N ASN A 64 -16.51 -15.26 15.18
CA ASN A 64 -16.90 -14.65 13.92
C ASN A 64 -16.13 -15.21 12.71
N GLU A 65 -14.92 -15.74 12.91
CA GLU A 65 -14.15 -16.40 11.85
C GLU A 65 -14.83 -17.65 11.28
N SER A 66 -15.75 -18.26 12.03
CA SER A 66 -16.62 -19.30 11.52
C SER A 66 -17.78 -18.77 10.66
N ASP A 67 -18.03 -17.45 10.66
CA ASP A 67 -18.98 -16.81 9.78
C ASP A 67 -18.36 -16.61 8.39
N LEU A 68 -19.09 -17.03 7.37
CA LEU A 68 -18.69 -17.02 5.96
C LEU A 68 -18.27 -15.65 5.42
N ARG A 69 -18.51 -14.56 6.17
CA ARG A 69 -18.41 -13.16 5.71
C ARG A 69 -17.68 -12.25 6.69
N SER A 70 -16.74 -12.77 7.44
CA SER A 70 -16.00 -11.91 8.36
C SER A 70 -14.87 -11.17 7.63
N GLY A 71 -14.92 -9.85 7.62
CA GLY A 71 -13.74 -9.03 7.40
C GLY A 71 -12.69 -9.33 8.49
N PHE A 72 -11.42 -9.10 8.21
CA PHE A 72 -10.35 -9.31 9.19
C PHE A 72 -10.35 -8.17 10.21
N ARG A 73 -11.02 -8.37 11.36
CA ARG A 73 -10.98 -7.38 12.46
C ARG A 73 -9.66 -7.51 13.21
N PHE A 74 -8.95 -6.40 13.38
CA PHE A 74 -7.63 -6.38 13.98
C PHE A 74 -7.47 -5.35 15.11
N ALA A 75 -8.42 -4.43 15.29
CA ALA A 75 -8.30 -3.35 16.24
C ALA A 75 -9.58 -3.11 17.05
N TYR A 76 -9.40 -2.61 18.27
CA TYR A 76 -10.44 -2.09 19.15
C TYR A 76 -10.50 -0.57 19.05
N LYS A 77 -11.70 -0.01 18.93
CA LYS A 77 -11.93 1.41 18.74
C LYS A 77 -12.24 2.14 20.04
N PHE A 78 -11.49 3.20 20.31
CA PHE A 78 -11.82 4.22 21.32
C PHE A 78 -12.37 5.47 20.63
N ILE A 79 -13.49 5.98 21.13
CA ILE A 79 -14.02 7.29 20.73
C ILE A 79 -13.34 8.36 21.59
N THR A 80 -12.81 9.37 20.95
CA THR A 80 -12.03 10.45 21.59
C THR A 80 -12.48 11.82 21.06
N ASP A 81 -11.94 12.89 21.65
CA ASP A 81 -12.12 14.28 21.20
C ASP A 81 -10.83 15.04 21.49
N TYR A 82 -9.68 14.54 20.97
CA TYR A 82 -8.39 15.16 21.25
C TYR A 82 -8.05 16.20 20.20
N ASN A 83 -7.85 17.41 20.64
CA ASN A 83 -7.48 18.55 19.81
C ASN A 83 -6.48 19.44 20.54
N ARG A 84 -5.95 20.48 19.87
CA ARG A 84 -4.92 21.34 20.42
C ARG A 84 -5.36 22.20 21.63
N TYR A 85 -6.65 22.29 21.92
CA TYR A 85 -7.21 23.08 23.03
C TYR A 85 -7.36 22.25 24.32
N ASN A 86 -7.45 20.92 24.19
CA ASN A 86 -7.70 20.05 25.34
C ASN A 86 -6.65 18.94 25.53
N SER A 87 -5.70 18.80 24.60
CA SER A 87 -4.75 17.69 24.61
C SER A 87 -3.41 18.06 24.02
N GLY A 88 -2.35 17.36 24.46
CA GLY A 88 -1.02 17.56 23.94
C GLY A 88 -0.37 18.85 24.42
N VAL A 89 0.70 19.24 23.76
CA VAL A 89 1.52 20.44 24.09
C VAL A 89 1.75 21.27 22.84
N THR A 90 1.73 22.60 23.04
CA THR A 90 2.03 23.56 21.96
C THR A 90 3.29 24.35 22.30
N PHE A 91 4.15 24.56 21.29
CA PHE A 91 5.35 25.38 21.42
C PHE A 91 5.66 26.08 20.10
N THR A 92 6.60 27.02 20.12
CA THR A 92 7.06 27.73 18.92
C THR A 92 8.41 27.19 18.50
N GLY A 93 8.53 26.80 17.24
CA GLY A 93 9.78 26.38 16.61
C GLY A 93 10.75 27.52 16.38
N PRO A 94 11.99 27.23 15.97
CA PRO A 94 13.06 28.23 15.78
C PRO A 94 12.75 29.33 14.78
N ASP A 95 11.91 29.03 13.77
CA ASP A 95 11.49 29.91 12.68
C ASP A 95 10.15 30.61 12.92
N GLY A 96 9.60 30.49 14.12
CA GLY A 96 8.28 31.04 14.47
C GLY A 96 7.11 30.12 14.14
N THR A 97 7.36 28.92 13.57
CA THR A 97 6.32 27.90 13.33
C THR A 97 5.66 27.48 14.66
N ARG A 98 4.35 27.47 14.70
CA ARG A 98 3.58 26.93 15.81
C ARG A 98 3.49 25.43 15.68
N VAL A 99 3.90 24.70 16.72
CA VAL A 99 3.93 23.23 16.74
C VAL A 99 3.01 22.72 17.85
N TRP A 100 2.12 21.81 17.50
CA TRP A 100 1.33 21.04 18.46
C TRP A 100 1.74 19.57 18.36
N ARG A 101 2.04 18.96 19.52
CA ARG A 101 2.32 17.52 19.63
C ARG A 101 1.37 16.86 20.61
N LEU A 102 0.79 15.76 20.18
CA LEU A 102 -0.02 14.87 20.99
C LEU A 102 0.56 13.46 20.91
N GLY A 103 0.91 12.88 22.05
CA GLY A 103 1.23 11.46 22.16
C GLY A 103 -0.01 10.65 22.52
N ILE A 104 -0.21 9.53 21.89
CA ILE A 104 -1.19 8.50 22.25
C ILE A 104 -0.40 7.30 22.77
N TYR A 105 -0.72 6.86 23.98
CA TYR A 105 -0.19 5.63 24.56
C TYR A 105 -1.34 4.65 24.77
N SER A 106 -1.30 3.51 24.06
CA SER A 106 -2.29 2.45 24.19
C SER A 106 -1.58 1.16 24.59
N PRO A 107 -1.53 0.87 25.91
CA PRO A 107 -0.70 -0.21 26.46
C PRO A 107 -0.97 -1.56 25.79
N GLY A 108 0.09 -2.20 25.27
CA GLY A 108 0.01 -3.51 24.63
C GLY A 108 -0.49 -3.50 23.17
N ALA A 109 -0.73 -2.32 22.57
CA ALA A 109 -1.08 -2.23 21.16
C ALA A 109 0.10 -2.71 20.29
N LEU A 110 -0.21 -3.53 19.29
CA LEU A 110 0.71 -3.92 18.22
C LEU A 110 0.83 -2.82 17.16
N SER A 111 -0.25 -2.05 17.00
CA SER A 111 -0.30 -0.86 16.15
C SER A 111 -1.34 0.12 16.65
N ILE A 112 -1.21 1.40 16.28
CA ILE A 112 -2.21 2.43 16.54
C ILE A 112 -2.49 3.16 15.23
N ASN A 113 -3.77 3.34 14.89
CA ASN A 113 -4.21 4.25 13.86
C ASN A 113 -5.30 5.17 14.39
N VAL A 114 -5.51 6.29 13.73
CA VAL A 114 -6.47 7.30 14.16
C VAL A 114 -7.36 7.75 13.00
N LEU A 115 -8.55 8.24 13.34
CA LEU A 115 -9.41 9.02 12.46
C LEU A 115 -9.47 10.46 12.97
N PHE A 116 -9.02 11.41 12.16
CA PHE A 116 -9.36 12.80 12.38
C PHE A 116 -10.79 13.01 11.88
N THR A 117 -11.68 13.33 12.82
CA THR A 117 -13.10 13.65 12.54
C THR A 117 -13.31 15.14 12.21
N GLU A 118 -12.28 15.94 12.34
CA GLU A 118 -12.13 17.27 11.81
C GLU A 118 -10.71 17.39 11.26
N TYR A 119 -10.58 17.72 9.97
CA TYR A 119 -9.30 17.91 9.30
C TYR A 119 -9.42 18.99 8.24
N GLU A 120 -8.83 20.17 8.52
CA GLU A 120 -8.68 21.25 7.55
C GLU A 120 -7.41 22.03 7.87
N LEU A 121 -6.44 21.99 6.96
CA LEU A 121 -5.15 22.66 7.13
C LEU A 121 -4.98 23.84 6.19
N PRO A 122 -4.37 24.96 6.66
CA PRO A 122 -3.96 26.06 5.80
C PRO A 122 -2.76 25.66 4.94
N GLU A 123 -2.56 26.39 3.86
CA GLU A 123 -1.36 26.26 3.03
C GLU A 123 -0.08 26.46 3.84
N GLY A 124 0.92 25.63 3.61
CA GLY A 124 2.20 25.61 4.33
C GLY A 124 2.17 24.85 5.65
N ALA A 125 0.99 24.48 6.17
CA ALA A 125 0.93 23.63 7.36
C ALA A 125 1.21 22.17 7.02
N GLN A 126 1.77 21.44 8.01
CA GLN A 126 2.16 20.04 7.86
C GLN A 126 1.72 19.22 9.08
N LEU A 127 1.20 18.03 8.83
CA LEU A 127 0.86 17.05 9.86
C LEU A 127 1.68 15.78 9.64
N PHE A 128 2.32 15.30 10.69
CA PHE A 128 3.05 14.04 10.74
C PHE A 128 2.48 13.14 11.83
N LEU A 129 2.49 11.85 11.58
CA LEU A 129 2.22 10.82 12.57
C LEU A 129 3.38 9.84 12.57
N TYR A 130 3.90 9.49 13.75
CA TYR A 130 5.05 8.62 13.84
C TYR A 130 5.13 7.88 15.17
N ASN A 131 5.82 6.74 15.18
CA ASN A 131 6.17 6.05 16.42
C ASN A 131 7.29 6.79 17.18
N GLU A 132 7.42 6.51 18.47
CA GLU A 132 8.34 7.24 19.37
C GLU A 132 9.79 7.26 18.88
N ASP A 133 10.18 6.25 18.12
CA ASP A 133 11.53 6.10 17.56
C ASP A 133 11.68 6.60 16.12
N GLN A 134 10.62 7.16 15.54
CA GLN A 134 10.61 7.69 14.17
C GLN A 134 11.05 6.69 13.08
N THR A 135 10.88 5.39 13.33
CA THR A 135 11.15 4.34 12.34
C THR A 135 10.03 4.17 11.34
N GLN A 136 8.83 4.65 11.68
CA GLN A 136 7.71 4.77 10.78
C GLN A 136 7.12 6.18 10.91
N ILE A 137 7.12 6.91 9.80
CA ILE A 137 6.61 8.29 9.70
C ILE A 137 5.60 8.32 8.57
N LEU A 138 4.40 8.79 8.85
CA LEU A 138 3.37 9.11 7.87
C LEU A 138 3.24 10.62 7.71
N GLY A 139 3.05 11.07 6.48
CA GLY A 139 2.95 12.49 6.15
C GLY A 139 4.22 13.02 5.44
N SER A 140 4.41 14.33 5.27
CA SER A 140 3.46 15.33 5.75
C SER A 140 2.11 15.20 5.04
N PHE A 141 1.03 15.26 5.83
CA PHE A 141 -0.28 15.60 5.29
C PHE A 141 -0.43 17.12 5.37
N ASN A 142 -1.03 17.74 4.37
CA ASN A 142 -1.13 19.20 4.27
C ASN A 142 -2.49 19.63 3.68
N HIS A 143 -2.61 20.88 3.24
CA HIS A 143 -3.84 21.42 2.67
C HIS A 143 -4.32 20.65 1.42
N LEU A 144 -3.45 19.97 0.70
CA LEU A 144 -3.82 19.12 -0.44
C LEU A 144 -4.58 17.86 -0.02
N ASN A 145 -4.53 17.48 1.26
CA ASN A 145 -5.31 16.39 1.84
C ASN A 145 -6.68 16.85 2.37
N ASN A 146 -7.00 18.15 2.35
CA ASN A 146 -8.32 18.63 2.72
C ASN A 146 -9.37 18.06 1.75
N SER A 147 -10.47 17.57 2.29
CA SER A 147 -11.61 17.03 1.53
C SER A 147 -12.91 17.68 1.98
N GLU A 148 -13.96 17.54 1.18
CA GLU A 148 -15.31 18.00 1.54
C GLU A 148 -15.88 17.25 2.75
N LEU A 149 -15.36 16.05 3.01
CA LEU A 149 -15.74 15.25 4.16
C LEU A 149 -15.14 15.77 5.49
N ASN A 150 -14.12 16.62 5.43
CA ASN A 150 -13.34 17.12 6.58
C ASN A 150 -12.80 15.96 7.47
N LEU A 151 -12.57 14.79 6.90
CA LEU A 151 -12.07 13.59 7.55
C LEU A 151 -10.67 13.25 7.04
N LEU A 152 -9.83 12.69 7.92
CA LEU A 152 -8.58 12.04 7.52
C LEU A 152 -8.41 10.75 8.33
N PRO A 153 -8.74 9.58 7.77
CA PRO A 153 -8.32 8.30 8.33
C PRO A 153 -6.84 8.08 8.05
N VAL A 154 -6.12 7.51 9.00
CA VAL A 154 -4.67 7.31 8.91
C VAL A 154 -4.34 5.83 9.00
N SER A 155 -3.34 5.40 8.23
CA SER A 155 -2.80 4.03 8.26
C SER A 155 -2.25 3.65 9.63
N PRO A 156 -2.26 2.37 10.02
CA PRO A 156 -1.68 1.90 11.26
C PRO A 156 -0.18 2.18 11.37
N ILE A 157 0.24 2.72 12.51
CA ILE A 157 1.62 2.87 12.92
C ILE A 157 1.92 1.84 14.01
N GLN A 158 3.05 1.18 13.91
CA GLN A 158 3.44 0.10 14.80
C GLN A 158 3.85 0.55 16.18
N GLY A 159 3.54 -0.31 17.15
CA GLY A 159 3.83 -0.12 18.55
C GLY A 159 2.65 0.45 19.33
N ASP A 160 2.87 0.62 20.61
CA ASP A 160 1.89 1.08 21.60
C ASP A 160 1.93 2.58 21.85
N ARG A 161 2.77 3.33 21.10
CA ARG A 161 2.95 4.78 21.21
C ARG A 161 2.96 5.44 19.84
N LEU A 162 2.05 6.37 19.66
CA LEU A 162 1.91 7.20 18.47
C LEU A 162 2.13 8.66 18.85
N ILE A 163 2.92 9.39 18.05
CA ILE A 163 3.05 10.84 18.17
C ILE A 163 2.43 11.50 16.94
N ILE A 164 1.55 12.43 17.17
CA ILE A 164 0.94 13.32 16.20
C ILE A 164 1.63 14.67 16.33
N GLU A 165 2.17 15.20 15.24
CA GLU A 165 2.85 16.49 15.19
C GLU A 165 2.25 17.37 14.11
N TYR A 166 1.65 18.46 14.49
CA TYR A 166 1.14 19.48 13.60
C TYR A 166 2.04 20.73 13.64
N GLN A 167 2.48 21.15 12.47
CA GLN A 167 3.32 22.33 12.25
C GLN A 167 2.52 23.36 11.44
N GLU A 168 2.36 24.57 12.00
CA GLU A 168 1.61 25.67 11.39
C GLU A 168 2.50 26.90 11.22
N PRO A 169 2.69 27.44 10.01
CA PRO A 169 3.45 28.65 9.78
C PRO A 169 2.89 29.83 10.58
N ALA A 170 3.77 30.76 11.02
CA ALA A 170 3.35 31.93 11.78
C ALA A 170 2.37 32.84 10.99
N ASN A 171 2.46 32.82 9.66
CA ASN A 171 1.65 33.61 8.74
C ASN A 171 0.55 32.81 8.04
N ALA A 172 0.13 31.67 8.63
CA ALA A 172 -0.97 30.88 8.08
C ALA A 172 -2.24 31.71 7.90
N SER A 173 -2.97 31.48 6.80
CA SER A 173 -4.18 32.23 6.42
C SER A 173 -5.33 32.04 7.41
N PHE A 174 -5.37 30.89 8.06
CA PHE A 174 -6.29 30.53 9.15
C PHE A 174 -5.63 29.54 10.09
N GLN A 175 -6.21 29.31 11.25
CA GLN A 175 -5.76 28.27 12.17
C GLN A 175 -6.29 26.91 11.72
N GLY A 176 -5.39 25.93 11.44
CA GLY A 176 -5.78 24.59 11.08
C GLY A 176 -6.68 23.93 12.12
N ARG A 177 -7.66 23.16 11.66
CA ARG A 177 -8.63 22.42 12.49
C ARG A 177 -8.28 20.95 12.45
N LEU A 178 -8.04 20.38 13.63
CA LEU A 178 -7.64 19.00 13.82
C LEU A 178 -8.29 18.45 15.08
N THR A 179 -9.08 17.39 14.94
CA THR A 179 -9.65 16.65 16.07
C THR A 179 -9.47 15.15 15.83
N VAL A 180 -8.73 14.50 16.73
CA VAL A 180 -8.63 13.04 16.77
C VAL A 180 -9.89 12.51 17.42
N GLY A 181 -10.84 12.06 16.61
CA GLY A 181 -12.13 11.58 17.08
C GLY A 181 -12.17 10.08 17.36
N GLU A 182 -11.23 9.32 16.79
CA GLU A 182 -11.13 7.88 17.02
C GLU A 182 -9.65 7.47 17.14
N VAL A 183 -9.39 6.60 18.11
CA VAL A 183 -8.10 5.91 18.29
C VAL A 183 -8.35 4.42 18.24
N ASN A 184 -7.67 3.70 17.34
CA ASN A 184 -7.83 2.27 17.16
C ASN A 184 -6.59 1.54 17.68
N HIS A 185 -6.78 0.66 18.67
CA HIS A 185 -5.77 -0.19 19.27
C HIS A 185 -5.70 -1.51 18.51
N GLY A 186 -4.66 -1.71 17.72
CA GLY A 186 -4.39 -2.97 17.04
C GLY A 186 -3.97 -4.05 18.03
N TYR A 187 -4.80 -5.05 18.24
CA TYR A 187 -4.52 -6.19 19.12
C TYR A 187 -4.19 -7.46 18.33
N ARG A 188 -4.37 -7.45 17.01
CA ARG A 188 -3.88 -8.49 16.09
C ARG A 188 -2.78 -7.93 15.21
N SER A 189 -1.77 -8.76 14.95
CA SER A 189 -0.69 -8.37 14.05
C SER A 189 -1.20 -8.24 12.62
N LEU A 190 -0.95 -7.08 12.01
CA LEU A 190 -1.20 -6.85 10.59
C LEU A 190 -0.09 -7.42 9.70
N ARG A 191 0.96 -7.95 10.30
CA ARG A 191 2.18 -8.35 9.59
C ARG A 191 2.43 -9.84 9.54
N GLY A 192 1.57 -10.68 10.19
CA GLY A 192 1.63 -12.13 10.10
C GLY A 192 2.98 -12.77 10.47
N LEU A 193 3.81 -12.06 11.27
CA LEU A 193 5.20 -12.42 11.54
C LEU A 193 5.55 -12.46 13.03
N GLU A 194 4.56 -12.36 13.93
CA GLU A 194 4.81 -12.49 15.35
C GLU A 194 5.14 -13.95 15.71
N PRO A 195 6.03 -14.20 16.71
CA PRO A 195 6.27 -15.53 17.21
C PRO A 195 4.96 -16.13 17.75
N GLY A 196 4.47 -17.17 17.10
CA GLY A 196 3.19 -17.82 17.41
C GLY A 196 2.06 -17.53 16.43
N ASP A 197 2.20 -16.58 15.51
CA ASP A 197 1.29 -16.44 14.38
C ASP A 197 1.37 -17.71 13.52
N ASN A 198 0.19 -18.31 13.26
CA ASN A 198 0.05 -19.43 12.35
C ASN A 198 0.28 -18.94 10.90
N THR A 199 1.54 -18.65 10.56
CA THR A 199 1.97 -18.36 9.16
C THR A 199 1.63 -19.52 8.23
N SER A 200 1.30 -20.70 8.77
CA SER A 200 0.85 -21.86 8.03
C SER A 200 -0.45 -21.61 7.25
N LEU A 201 -1.38 -20.80 7.77
CA LEU A 201 -2.68 -20.56 7.11
C LEU A 201 -2.55 -19.73 5.84
N ILE A 202 -1.61 -18.77 5.79
CA ILE A 202 -1.41 -17.91 4.62
C ILE A 202 -0.45 -18.55 3.61
N GLY A 203 0.44 -19.45 4.06
CA GLY A 203 1.51 -20.02 3.25
C GLY A 203 1.07 -20.79 2.01
N LYS A 204 -0.17 -21.29 1.98
CA LYS A 204 -0.70 -22.06 0.84
C LYS A 204 -1.53 -21.22 -0.16
N ILE A 205 -1.83 -19.96 0.13
CA ILE A 205 -2.35 -19.04 -0.88
C ILE A 205 -1.14 -18.33 -1.49
N PRO A 206 -0.76 -18.61 -2.75
CA PRO A 206 0.45 -18.08 -3.32
C PRO A 206 0.38 -16.55 -3.49
N PRO A 207 1.50 -15.83 -3.31
CA PRO A 207 1.60 -14.44 -3.73
C PRO A 207 1.30 -14.27 -5.21
N LEU A 208 0.65 -13.18 -5.58
CA LEU A 208 0.41 -12.84 -6.99
C LEU A 208 1.72 -12.83 -7.80
N ALA A 209 2.83 -12.44 -7.19
CA ALA A 209 4.15 -12.43 -7.82
C ALA A 209 4.60 -13.79 -8.37
N CYS A 210 4.06 -14.91 -7.88
CA CYS A 210 4.35 -16.25 -8.39
C CYS A 210 3.73 -16.52 -9.77
N TYR A 211 2.77 -15.70 -10.18
CA TYR A 211 2.00 -15.86 -11.42
C TYR A 211 2.21 -14.69 -12.39
N GLN A 212 3.22 -13.85 -12.15
CA GLN A 212 3.57 -12.70 -13.00
C GLN A 212 4.76 -13.03 -13.90
N ASP A 213 4.63 -14.05 -14.74
CA ASP A 213 5.67 -14.53 -15.65
C ASP A 213 5.61 -13.89 -17.05
N GLY A 214 4.65 -13.00 -17.28
CA GLY A 214 4.44 -12.32 -18.56
C GLY A 214 3.66 -13.15 -19.59
N THR A 215 3.15 -14.34 -19.23
CA THR A 215 2.30 -15.17 -20.11
C THR A 215 0.82 -14.88 -19.92
N ASN A 216 0.46 -14.04 -18.94
CA ASN A 216 -0.90 -13.68 -18.57
C ASN A 216 -0.98 -12.22 -18.11
N ASP A 217 -2.19 -11.69 -17.95
CA ASP A 217 -2.47 -10.31 -17.55
C ASP A 217 -2.68 -10.12 -16.04
N TYR A 218 -2.39 -11.12 -15.22
CA TYR A 218 -2.59 -11.07 -13.76
C TYR A 218 -1.85 -9.91 -13.11
N ALA A 219 -0.70 -9.51 -13.66
CA ALA A 219 0.03 -8.33 -13.20
C ALA A 219 -0.79 -7.05 -13.37
N GLN A 220 -1.49 -6.90 -14.50
CA GLN A 220 -2.36 -5.75 -14.79
C GLN A 220 -3.63 -5.81 -13.94
N TRP A 221 -4.32 -6.96 -13.92
CA TRP A 221 -5.53 -7.13 -13.11
C TRP A 221 -5.24 -6.84 -11.64
N GLY A 222 -4.09 -7.31 -11.15
CA GLY A 222 -3.63 -7.03 -9.79
C GLY A 222 -3.44 -5.56 -9.47
N GLN A 223 -3.22 -4.67 -10.45
CA GLN A 223 -3.11 -3.23 -10.23
C GLN A 223 -4.46 -2.58 -9.91
N SER A 224 -5.58 -3.23 -10.24
CA SER A 224 -6.90 -2.77 -9.86
C SER A 224 -7.27 -3.12 -8.41
N VAL A 225 -6.66 -4.17 -7.84
CA VAL A 225 -7.02 -4.70 -6.52
C VAL A 225 -6.27 -3.95 -5.41
N VAL A 226 -6.98 -3.55 -4.38
CA VAL A 226 -6.47 -2.78 -3.24
C VAL A 226 -6.87 -3.41 -1.92
N LEU A 227 -5.99 -3.31 -0.92
CA LEU A 227 -6.32 -3.64 0.45
C LEU A 227 -7.07 -2.46 1.08
N LEU A 228 -8.13 -2.74 1.82
CA LEU A 228 -8.95 -1.75 2.52
C LEU A 228 -8.79 -1.89 4.03
N ILE A 229 -8.63 -0.76 4.73
CA ILE A 229 -8.95 -0.63 6.15
C ILE A 229 -10.24 0.18 6.25
N ILE A 230 -11.25 -0.42 6.85
CA ILE A 230 -12.58 0.17 7.00
C ILE A 230 -12.81 0.46 8.48
N ASP A 231 -13.30 1.66 8.76
CA ASP A 231 -13.66 2.08 10.13
C ASP A 231 -12.49 1.89 11.13
N GLY A 232 -11.25 2.02 10.62
CA GLY A 232 -10.00 1.92 11.37
C GLY A 232 -9.68 0.54 11.95
N SER A 233 -10.52 -0.47 11.78
CA SER A 233 -10.46 -1.73 12.54
C SER A 233 -10.67 -3.00 11.74
N VAL A 234 -11.15 -2.93 10.51
CA VAL A 234 -11.48 -4.11 9.68
C VAL A 234 -10.72 -4.06 8.36
N GLY A 235 -10.02 -5.14 8.04
CA GLY A 235 -9.38 -5.38 6.74
C GLY A 235 -10.32 -6.07 5.78
N CYS A 236 -10.45 -5.54 4.56
CA CYS A 236 -11.17 -6.11 3.43
C CYS A 236 -10.37 -5.89 2.13
N THR A 237 -10.89 -6.36 1.03
CA THR A 237 -10.33 -6.15 -0.31
C THR A 237 -11.31 -5.34 -1.15
N GLY A 238 -10.81 -4.50 -2.04
CA GLY A 238 -11.61 -3.77 -3.02
C GLY A 238 -10.94 -3.75 -4.39
N THR A 239 -11.69 -3.32 -5.41
CA THR A 239 -11.20 -3.31 -6.79
C THR A 239 -11.61 -2.04 -7.51
N LEU A 240 -10.63 -1.34 -8.08
CA LEU A 240 -10.92 -0.25 -9.02
C LEU A 240 -11.64 -0.80 -10.24
N ILE A 241 -12.76 -0.19 -10.61
CA ILE A 241 -13.63 -0.64 -11.70
C ILE A 241 -13.93 0.51 -12.66
N ASN A 242 -13.86 0.23 -13.96
CA ASN A 242 -14.11 1.20 -15.02
C ASN A 242 -15.61 1.50 -15.19
N ASN A 243 -15.91 2.56 -15.91
CA ASN A 243 -17.25 2.87 -16.42
C ASN A 243 -17.26 2.99 -17.95
N THR A 244 -18.43 2.95 -18.58
CA THR A 244 -18.57 2.99 -20.04
C THR A 244 -18.14 4.30 -20.67
N ASP A 245 -18.11 5.41 -19.91
CA ASP A 245 -17.62 6.70 -20.39
C ASP A 245 -16.09 6.75 -20.49
N ASN A 246 -15.37 5.82 -19.85
CA ASN A 246 -13.91 5.81 -19.77
C ASN A 246 -13.33 7.15 -19.29
N ASP A 247 -14.03 7.81 -18.35
CA ASP A 247 -13.70 9.15 -17.87
C ASP A 247 -12.65 9.17 -16.74
N GLY A 248 -12.19 7.97 -16.34
CA GLY A 248 -11.15 7.82 -15.31
C GLY A 248 -11.64 8.07 -13.88
N LYS A 249 -12.94 8.11 -13.63
CA LYS A 249 -13.47 8.16 -12.26
C LYS A 249 -13.04 6.92 -11.47
N PRO A 250 -12.46 7.10 -10.29
CA PRO A 250 -11.86 6.02 -9.54
C PRO A 250 -12.91 5.28 -8.69
N TYR A 251 -13.87 4.62 -9.35
CA TYR A 251 -14.84 3.77 -8.68
C TYR A 251 -14.16 2.56 -8.05
N LEU A 252 -14.64 2.16 -6.88
CA LEU A 252 -14.12 1.07 -6.06
C LEU A 252 -15.25 0.13 -5.67
N LEU A 253 -15.21 -1.09 -6.18
CA LEU A 253 -16.15 -2.16 -5.86
C LEU A 253 -15.64 -2.95 -4.65
N THR A 254 -16.55 -3.27 -3.71
CA THR A 254 -16.30 -4.16 -2.58
C THR A 254 -17.60 -4.80 -2.09
N ALA A 255 -17.56 -5.59 -1.01
CA ALA A 255 -18.76 -6.19 -0.43
C ALA A 255 -19.42 -5.26 0.59
N SER A 256 -20.76 -5.27 0.65
CA SER A 256 -21.51 -4.41 1.57
C SER A 256 -21.35 -4.84 3.04
N HIS A 257 -21.15 -6.13 3.32
CA HIS A 257 -20.89 -6.61 4.68
C HIS A 257 -19.58 -6.06 5.28
N CYS A 258 -18.62 -5.64 4.45
CA CYS A 258 -17.43 -4.92 4.89
C CYS A 258 -17.78 -3.57 5.52
N LEU A 259 -18.78 -2.87 4.97
CA LEU A 259 -19.25 -1.57 5.46
C LEU A 259 -20.28 -1.73 6.60
N ASN A 260 -21.09 -2.76 6.58
CA ASN A 260 -22.14 -3.01 7.57
C ASN A 260 -21.82 -4.21 8.47
N LYS A 261 -20.60 -4.37 8.93
CA LYS A 261 -20.20 -5.36 9.96
C LYS A 261 -21.09 -6.62 9.98
N GLN A 262 -21.10 -7.38 8.88
CA GLN A 262 -21.90 -8.60 8.73
C GLN A 262 -23.43 -8.35 8.86
N PHE A 263 -23.93 -7.22 8.38
CA PHE A 263 -25.33 -6.82 8.44
C PHE A 263 -25.91 -6.71 9.86
N THR A 264 -25.07 -6.53 10.88
CA THR A 264 -25.52 -6.38 12.28
C THR A 264 -25.85 -4.94 12.66
N MET A 265 -25.42 -3.95 11.88
CA MET A 265 -25.67 -2.54 12.15
C MET A 265 -27.09 -2.16 11.73
N LYS A 266 -27.83 -1.55 12.64
CA LYS A 266 -29.13 -0.92 12.32
C LYS A 266 -28.89 0.49 11.78
N ASN A 267 -29.30 0.76 10.54
CA ASN A 267 -29.15 2.05 9.87
C ASN A 267 -27.68 2.53 9.85
N PRO A 268 -26.77 1.82 9.18
CA PRO A 268 -25.36 2.24 9.08
C PRO A 268 -25.26 3.58 8.35
N ASP A 269 -24.41 4.46 8.85
CA ASP A 269 -24.03 5.70 8.18
C ASP A 269 -22.95 5.39 7.14
N TYR A 270 -23.37 5.01 5.95
CA TYR A 270 -22.48 4.61 4.86
C TYR A 270 -21.55 5.75 4.39
N GLU A 271 -21.99 7.01 4.47
CA GLU A 271 -21.16 8.17 4.13
C GLU A 271 -19.98 8.29 5.10
N LYS A 272 -20.27 8.22 6.40
CA LYS A 272 -19.22 8.26 7.43
C LYS A 272 -18.28 7.07 7.32
N ILE A 273 -18.80 5.86 7.10
CA ILE A 273 -17.98 4.65 6.97
C ILE A 273 -17.10 4.75 5.73
N ALA A 274 -17.64 5.15 4.58
CA ALA A 274 -16.86 5.38 3.36
C ALA A 274 -15.76 6.42 3.58
N GLY A 275 -16.06 7.53 4.27
CA GLY A 275 -15.09 8.56 4.62
C GLY A 275 -13.95 8.07 5.53
N SER A 276 -14.12 6.96 6.24
CA SER A 276 -13.12 6.38 7.14
C SER A 276 -12.18 5.36 6.49
N ILE A 277 -12.33 5.09 5.18
CA ILE A 277 -11.59 4.04 4.49
C ILE A 277 -10.18 4.50 4.11
N VAL A 278 -9.19 3.64 4.35
CA VAL A 278 -7.84 3.75 3.80
C VAL A 278 -7.65 2.63 2.78
N CYS A 279 -7.20 3.00 1.56
CA CYS A 279 -6.92 2.07 0.46
C CYS A 279 -5.41 1.97 0.24
N PHE A 280 -4.87 0.75 0.22
CA PHE A 280 -3.45 0.50 -0.07
C PHE A 280 -3.28 -0.08 -1.46
N PHE A 281 -2.44 0.58 -2.24
CA PHE A 281 -2.09 0.20 -3.61
C PHE A 281 -0.77 -0.55 -3.65
N ASN A 282 -0.62 -1.45 -4.61
CA ASN A 282 0.63 -2.16 -4.86
C ASN A 282 1.23 -2.86 -3.62
N PHE A 283 0.40 -3.21 -2.64
CA PHE A 283 0.83 -4.02 -1.51
C PHE A 283 1.04 -5.47 -1.97
N ASN A 284 2.13 -5.68 -2.70
CA ASN A 284 2.50 -6.93 -3.35
C ASN A 284 3.78 -7.48 -2.75
N SER A 285 3.92 -8.80 -2.66
CA SER A 285 5.26 -9.36 -2.50
C SER A 285 6.13 -8.97 -3.70
N PRO A 286 7.36 -8.48 -3.50
CA PRO A 286 8.24 -8.15 -4.60
C PRO A 286 8.74 -9.38 -5.37
N PHE A 287 8.63 -10.58 -4.80
CA PHE A 287 9.02 -11.87 -5.38
C PHE A 287 7.97 -12.94 -5.11
N CYS A 288 8.13 -14.10 -5.75
CA CYS A 288 7.40 -15.32 -5.38
C CYS A 288 7.96 -15.87 -4.05
N ASP A 289 7.68 -15.15 -2.98
CA ASP A 289 8.00 -15.55 -1.61
C ASP A 289 6.79 -15.22 -0.71
N PRO A 290 6.19 -16.21 -0.04
CA PRO A 290 4.97 -15.99 0.74
C PRO A 290 5.17 -15.11 1.98
N ILE A 291 6.40 -14.86 2.40
CA ILE A 291 6.73 -14.15 3.64
C ILE A 291 7.27 -12.73 3.38
N LEU A 292 7.78 -12.49 2.17
CA LEU A 292 8.35 -11.19 1.82
C LEU A 292 7.23 -10.15 1.62
N ARG A 293 7.29 -9.07 2.39
CA ARG A 293 6.29 -7.99 2.35
C ARG A 293 6.61 -6.95 1.29
N GLY A 294 5.55 -6.42 0.69
CA GLY A 294 5.61 -5.23 -0.14
C GLY A 294 5.53 -3.93 0.66
N THR A 295 5.53 -2.82 -0.08
CA THR A 295 5.41 -1.47 0.47
C THR A 295 3.97 -1.14 0.88
N GLU A 296 3.81 -0.42 1.99
CA GLU A 296 2.54 0.15 2.46
C GLU A 296 2.49 1.68 2.28
N GLU A 297 3.50 2.29 1.66
CA GLU A 297 3.59 3.74 1.49
C GLU A 297 2.65 4.29 0.40
N MET A 298 2.09 3.43 -0.45
CA MET A 298 1.15 3.83 -1.49
C MET A 298 -0.30 3.70 -1.02
N SER A 299 -0.81 4.72 -0.36
CA SER A 299 -2.18 4.70 0.16
C SER A 299 -2.97 5.95 -0.21
N THR A 300 -4.30 5.82 -0.21
CA THR A 300 -5.25 6.93 -0.28
C THR A 300 -6.20 6.87 0.88
N ALA A 301 -6.64 8.03 1.37
CA ALA A 301 -7.59 8.14 2.47
C ALA A 301 -8.93 8.66 1.98
N SER A 302 -9.96 8.18 2.61
CA SER A 302 -11.35 8.52 2.40
C SER A 302 -11.89 8.13 1.02
N THR A 303 -13.14 7.76 1.00
CA THR A 303 -13.90 7.49 -0.22
C THR A 303 -15.27 8.17 -0.10
N TYR A 304 -15.90 8.44 -1.22
CA TYR A 304 -17.30 8.83 -1.29
C TYR A 304 -18.18 7.58 -1.42
N PHE A 305 -19.25 7.53 -0.68
CA PHE A 305 -20.30 6.55 -0.88
C PHE A 305 -21.00 6.77 -2.23
N LYS A 306 -21.28 5.69 -2.96
CA LYS A 306 -22.06 5.71 -4.22
C LYS A 306 -23.28 4.82 -4.16
N ALA A 307 -23.10 3.53 -3.91
CA ALA A 307 -24.21 2.60 -3.84
C ALA A 307 -23.93 1.44 -2.89
N VAL A 308 -24.98 0.96 -2.24
CA VAL A 308 -24.99 -0.28 -1.46
C VAL A 308 -26.26 -1.05 -1.76
N ASN A 309 -26.14 -2.33 -2.04
CA ASN A 309 -27.25 -3.27 -2.15
C ASN A 309 -27.00 -4.49 -1.28
N GLU A 310 -27.47 -4.44 -0.03
CA GLU A 310 -27.21 -5.49 0.96
C GLU A 310 -27.81 -6.84 0.52
N MET A 311 -28.94 -6.82 -0.20
CA MET A 311 -29.58 -8.06 -0.69
C MET A 311 -28.75 -8.77 -1.77
N ALA A 312 -27.78 -8.08 -2.37
CA ALA A 312 -26.78 -8.65 -3.27
C ALA A 312 -25.39 -8.66 -2.65
N ASP A 313 -25.20 -8.12 -1.46
CA ASP A 313 -23.90 -7.91 -0.80
C ASP A 313 -22.94 -6.99 -1.58
N MET A 314 -23.45 -6.05 -2.35
CA MET A 314 -22.65 -5.15 -3.18
C MET A 314 -22.46 -3.79 -2.53
N ALA A 315 -21.26 -3.23 -2.60
CA ALA A 315 -20.96 -1.83 -2.32
C ALA A 315 -20.09 -1.22 -3.42
N LEU A 316 -20.43 -0.01 -3.83
CA LEU A 316 -19.67 0.82 -4.76
C LEU A 316 -19.32 2.14 -4.08
N LEU A 317 -18.06 2.48 -4.14
CA LEU A 317 -17.46 3.69 -3.60
C LEU A 317 -16.74 4.46 -4.73
N GLU A 318 -16.29 5.68 -4.44
CA GLU A 318 -15.40 6.43 -5.32
C GLU A 318 -14.27 7.02 -4.47
N LEU A 319 -13.02 6.85 -4.89
CA LEU A 319 -11.90 7.49 -4.21
C LEU A 319 -12.04 9.02 -4.28
N THR A 320 -11.60 9.71 -3.24
CA THR A 320 -11.64 11.19 -3.20
C THR A 320 -10.74 11.85 -4.22
N ALA A 321 -9.80 11.10 -4.81
CA ALA A 321 -8.94 11.56 -5.89
C ALA A 321 -8.46 10.39 -6.76
N THR A 322 -8.14 10.69 -8.03
CA THR A 322 -7.48 9.73 -8.91
C THR A 322 -6.11 9.36 -8.34
N PRO A 323 -5.79 8.06 -8.18
CA PRO A 323 -4.48 7.64 -7.70
C PRO A 323 -3.36 8.18 -8.59
N PRO A 324 -2.21 8.61 -8.02
CA PRO A 324 -1.10 9.12 -8.80
C PRO A 324 -0.57 8.13 -9.84
N VAL A 325 0.03 8.62 -10.92
CA VAL A 325 0.56 7.78 -12.01
C VAL A 325 1.56 6.72 -11.52
N TYR A 326 2.36 7.04 -10.51
CA TYR A 326 3.33 6.09 -9.94
C TYR A 326 2.71 5.00 -9.06
N TYR A 327 1.41 5.10 -8.71
CA TYR A 327 0.63 3.99 -8.16
C TYR A 327 0.24 2.98 -9.24
N ARG A 328 0.32 3.35 -10.52
CA ARG A 328 -0.03 2.56 -11.70
C ARG A 328 -1.42 1.96 -11.57
N PRO A 329 -2.45 2.77 -11.30
CA PRO A 329 -3.81 2.26 -11.17
C PRO A 329 -4.29 1.67 -12.50
N TYR A 330 -5.01 0.58 -12.39
CA TYR A 330 -5.79 0.00 -13.48
C TYR A 330 -7.24 -0.12 -13.04
N TYR A 331 -8.16 0.33 -13.84
CA TYR A 331 -9.59 0.20 -13.61
C TYR A 331 -10.07 -1.00 -14.38
N ALA A 332 -10.44 -2.08 -13.66
CA ALA A 332 -10.77 -3.34 -14.29
C ALA A 332 -12.04 -3.24 -15.12
N GLY A 333 -12.07 -3.98 -16.22
CA GLY A 333 -13.28 -4.23 -16.99
C GLY A 333 -14.24 -5.14 -16.24
N TRP A 334 -15.50 -5.19 -16.70
CA TRP A 334 -16.53 -5.94 -16.01
C TRP A 334 -17.58 -6.48 -16.99
N ASN A 335 -18.28 -7.55 -16.55
CA ASN A 335 -19.39 -8.15 -17.25
C ASN A 335 -20.56 -8.39 -16.32
N ALA A 336 -21.65 -7.62 -16.51
CA ALA A 336 -22.89 -7.74 -15.77
C ALA A 336 -23.97 -8.51 -16.56
N GLN A 337 -23.60 -9.18 -17.65
CA GLN A 337 -24.52 -9.92 -18.52
C GLN A 337 -24.35 -11.42 -18.38
N GLU A 338 -23.09 -11.89 -18.38
CA GLU A 338 -22.77 -13.32 -18.35
C GLU A 338 -21.51 -13.61 -17.53
N VAL A 339 -21.25 -14.87 -17.25
CA VAL A 339 -20.12 -15.30 -16.43
C VAL A 339 -18.79 -15.30 -17.21
N GLY A 340 -18.85 -15.49 -18.53
CA GLY A 340 -17.67 -15.65 -19.38
C GLY A 340 -16.91 -16.96 -19.14
N PRO A 341 -15.75 -17.13 -19.81
CA PRO A 341 -15.01 -18.39 -19.77
C PRO A 341 -14.15 -18.54 -18.49
N ALA A 342 -13.89 -19.80 -18.10
CA ALA A 342 -12.85 -20.15 -17.13
C ALA A 342 -11.44 -20.01 -17.76
N PRO A 343 -10.34 -19.91 -16.97
CA PRO A 343 -10.32 -20.01 -15.52
C PRO A 343 -10.85 -18.75 -14.81
N TYR A 344 -11.42 -18.95 -13.63
CA TYR A 344 -11.85 -17.86 -12.77
C TYR A 344 -10.77 -17.53 -11.73
N THR A 345 -10.42 -16.28 -11.65
CA THR A 345 -9.29 -15.83 -10.83
C THR A 345 -9.75 -14.83 -9.76
N CYS A 346 -9.42 -15.12 -8.52
CA CYS A 346 -9.59 -14.20 -7.39
C CYS A 346 -8.22 -13.64 -6.98
N ILE A 347 -8.08 -12.31 -7.01
CA ILE A 347 -6.91 -11.59 -6.48
C ILE A 347 -7.33 -10.88 -5.20
N GLN A 348 -6.62 -11.12 -4.09
CA GLN A 348 -7.14 -10.85 -2.75
C GLN A 348 -6.06 -10.43 -1.76
N HIS A 349 -6.49 -9.88 -0.60
CA HIS A 349 -5.64 -9.54 0.56
C HIS A 349 -6.09 -10.30 1.83
N PRO A 350 -5.93 -11.63 1.88
CA PRO A 350 -6.37 -12.41 3.03
C PRO A 350 -5.56 -12.02 4.29
N GLN A 351 -6.26 -11.82 5.41
CA GLN A 351 -5.67 -11.50 6.72
C GLN A 351 -4.67 -10.32 6.67
N TYR A 352 -4.99 -9.27 5.91
CA TYR A 352 -4.11 -8.11 5.72
C TYR A 352 -2.75 -8.47 5.09
N SER A 353 -2.66 -9.55 4.33
CA SER A 353 -1.41 -9.95 3.69
C SER A 353 -1.19 -9.23 2.35
N VAL A 354 0.03 -9.34 1.84
CA VAL A 354 0.34 -8.97 0.46
C VAL A 354 -0.62 -9.64 -0.51
N LYS A 355 -0.77 -9.06 -1.67
CA LYS A 355 -1.69 -9.55 -2.72
C LYS A 355 -1.42 -11.00 -3.09
N ARG A 356 -2.47 -11.80 -3.05
CA ARG A 356 -2.45 -13.24 -3.30
C ARG A 356 -3.45 -13.61 -4.36
N ILE A 357 -3.32 -14.82 -4.92
CA ILE A 357 -4.13 -15.31 -6.02
C ILE A 357 -4.73 -16.68 -5.71
N SER A 358 -5.98 -16.88 -6.15
CA SER A 358 -6.65 -18.18 -6.19
C SER A 358 -7.28 -18.37 -7.56
N ILE A 359 -7.22 -19.60 -8.08
CA ILE A 359 -7.66 -19.93 -9.45
C ILE A 359 -8.57 -21.15 -9.40
N SER A 360 -9.69 -21.09 -10.14
CA SER A 360 -10.61 -22.21 -10.37
C SER A 360 -10.85 -22.42 -11.85
N ASP A 361 -10.73 -23.67 -12.30
CA ASP A 361 -10.98 -24.09 -13.67
C ASP A 361 -12.41 -24.66 -13.86
N GLU A 362 -13.19 -24.80 -12.76
CA GLU A 362 -14.53 -25.38 -12.80
C GLU A 362 -15.59 -24.32 -13.17
N ASP A 363 -16.63 -24.77 -13.90
CA ASP A 363 -17.77 -23.92 -14.22
C ASP A 363 -18.50 -23.44 -12.97
N LEU A 364 -18.78 -22.14 -12.94
CA LEU A 364 -19.53 -21.51 -11.85
C LEU A 364 -21.02 -21.87 -11.93
N ALA A 365 -21.63 -22.00 -10.76
CA ALA A 365 -23.07 -22.20 -10.65
C ALA A 365 -23.74 -21.01 -9.92
N PRO A 366 -24.93 -20.56 -10.37
CA PRO A 366 -25.72 -19.60 -9.60
C PRO A 366 -26.11 -20.18 -8.24
N PHE A 367 -25.98 -19.37 -7.19
CA PHE A 367 -26.27 -19.75 -5.81
C PHE A 367 -27.07 -18.68 -5.07
N THR A 368 -27.87 -19.11 -4.11
CA THR A 368 -28.58 -18.22 -3.19
C THR A 368 -27.94 -18.36 -1.81
N LEU A 369 -27.17 -17.36 -1.42
CA LEU A 369 -26.56 -17.35 -0.09
C LEU A 369 -27.65 -17.22 0.98
N THR A 370 -27.46 -17.87 2.10
CA THR A 370 -28.36 -17.81 3.26
C THR A 370 -27.64 -17.20 4.45
N ASP A 371 -28.32 -16.34 5.17
CA ASP A 371 -27.79 -15.66 6.34
C ASP A 371 -28.90 -15.41 7.37
N PRO A 372 -28.63 -15.55 8.69
CA PRO A 372 -29.63 -15.28 9.71
C PRO A 372 -30.05 -13.80 9.82
N ASN A 373 -29.21 -12.87 9.38
CA ASN A 373 -29.41 -11.41 9.49
C ASN A 373 -29.83 -10.76 8.19
N MET A 374 -29.71 -11.47 7.03
CA MET A 374 -29.97 -10.90 5.70
C MET A 374 -30.71 -11.87 4.78
N ILE A 375 -31.65 -11.33 4.02
CA ILE A 375 -32.32 -12.06 2.93
C ILE A 375 -31.68 -11.64 1.63
N PHE A 376 -30.97 -12.55 0.99
CA PHE A 376 -30.34 -12.32 -0.31
C PHE A 376 -31.32 -12.57 -1.47
N TYR A 377 -31.06 -11.90 -2.59
CA TYR A 377 -31.77 -12.22 -3.84
C TYR A 377 -31.49 -13.67 -4.26
N LYS A 378 -32.51 -14.29 -4.82
CA LYS A 378 -32.37 -15.65 -5.38
C LYS A 378 -31.35 -15.65 -6.52
N ASN A 379 -30.41 -16.60 -6.49
CA ASN A 379 -29.35 -16.77 -7.50
C ASN A 379 -28.52 -15.50 -7.72
N ALA A 380 -28.24 -14.76 -6.64
CA ALA A 380 -27.45 -13.53 -6.69
C ALA A 380 -25.95 -13.77 -6.57
N HIS A 381 -25.51 -14.99 -6.35
CA HIS A 381 -24.10 -15.32 -6.13
C HIS A 381 -23.62 -16.35 -7.14
N TRP A 382 -22.32 -16.31 -7.42
CA TRP A 382 -21.58 -17.36 -8.08
C TRP A 382 -20.99 -18.28 -7.03
N HIS A 383 -21.14 -19.60 -7.21
CA HIS A 383 -20.53 -20.61 -6.37
C HIS A 383 -19.25 -21.14 -7.03
N VAL A 384 -18.10 -20.85 -6.43
CA VAL A 384 -16.83 -21.50 -6.74
C VAL A 384 -16.76 -22.77 -5.91
N LYS A 385 -16.88 -23.92 -6.57
CA LYS A 385 -16.94 -25.23 -5.89
C LYS A 385 -15.59 -25.66 -5.37
N THR A 386 -14.53 -25.43 -6.16
CA THR A 386 -13.16 -25.86 -5.86
C THR A 386 -12.16 -24.84 -6.36
N TRP A 387 -11.08 -24.68 -5.65
CA TRP A 387 -9.89 -23.93 -6.06
C TRP A 387 -8.77 -24.92 -6.40
N GLU A 388 -8.25 -24.87 -7.63
CA GLU A 388 -7.04 -25.61 -8.05
C GLU A 388 -5.79 -24.95 -7.47
N VAL A 389 -5.84 -23.61 -7.27
CA VAL A 389 -4.77 -22.84 -6.67
C VAL A 389 -5.34 -21.98 -5.54
N GLY A 390 -4.72 -22.05 -4.37
CA GLY A 390 -5.06 -21.19 -3.24
C GLY A 390 -6.44 -21.49 -2.63
N TYR A 391 -6.99 -20.51 -1.95
CA TYR A 391 -8.33 -20.48 -1.32
C TYR A 391 -8.59 -19.05 -0.84
N THR A 392 -9.77 -18.73 -0.27
CA THR A 392 -10.03 -17.42 0.36
C THR A 392 -9.98 -17.51 1.90
N ALA A 393 -9.77 -16.39 2.55
CA ALA A 393 -9.74 -16.28 4.01
C ALA A 393 -10.30 -14.93 4.48
N SER A 394 -10.49 -14.77 5.77
CA SER A 394 -10.92 -13.50 6.38
C SER A 394 -10.07 -12.32 5.88
N GLY A 395 -10.70 -11.23 5.46
CA GLY A 395 -10.05 -10.09 4.79
C GLY A 395 -10.06 -10.15 3.27
N SER A 396 -10.33 -11.32 2.67
CA SER A 396 -10.55 -11.45 1.22
C SER A 396 -11.92 -10.92 0.78
N SER A 397 -12.83 -10.64 1.69
CA SER A 397 -14.15 -10.03 1.45
C SER A 397 -14.06 -8.85 0.49
N GLY A 398 -14.91 -8.84 -0.56
CA GLY A 398 -14.92 -7.81 -1.60
C GLY A 398 -13.87 -8.00 -2.70
N SER A 399 -13.03 -9.07 -2.67
CA SER A 399 -12.10 -9.40 -3.74
C SER A 399 -12.83 -9.71 -5.04
N PRO A 400 -12.32 -9.25 -6.20
CA PRO A 400 -12.94 -9.51 -7.49
C PRO A 400 -12.83 -10.98 -7.87
N LEU A 401 -13.83 -11.46 -8.61
CA LEU A 401 -13.74 -12.68 -9.40
C LEU A 401 -13.63 -12.28 -10.87
N PHE A 402 -12.48 -12.52 -11.47
CA PHE A 402 -12.24 -12.32 -12.89
C PHE A 402 -12.57 -13.59 -13.68
N ASN A 403 -13.14 -13.46 -14.89
CA ASN A 403 -13.17 -14.50 -15.88
C ASN A 403 -11.84 -14.52 -16.67
N ALA A 404 -11.69 -15.46 -17.64
CA ALA A 404 -10.47 -15.56 -18.42
C ALA A 404 -10.22 -14.37 -19.37
N ASP A 405 -11.26 -13.57 -19.67
CA ASP A 405 -11.14 -12.35 -20.48
C ASP A 405 -10.69 -11.13 -19.64
N GLY A 406 -10.51 -11.31 -18.33
CA GLY A 406 -10.10 -10.25 -17.39
C GLY A 406 -11.23 -9.32 -16.97
N GLU A 407 -12.47 -9.74 -17.13
CA GLU A 407 -13.65 -8.99 -16.71
C GLU A 407 -14.07 -9.41 -15.30
N ILE A 408 -14.37 -8.43 -14.43
CA ILE A 408 -15.00 -8.68 -13.14
C ILE A 408 -16.43 -9.17 -13.39
N ILE A 409 -16.78 -10.35 -12.87
CA ILE A 409 -18.13 -10.91 -12.91
C ILE A 409 -18.81 -10.88 -11.54
N GLY A 410 -18.07 -10.56 -10.50
CA GLY A 410 -18.56 -10.50 -9.11
C GLY A 410 -17.45 -10.18 -8.13
N ALA A 411 -17.80 -10.12 -6.84
CA ALA A 411 -16.83 -10.00 -5.77
C ALA A 411 -17.20 -10.86 -4.55
N LEU A 412 -16.20 -11.21 -3.73
CA LEU A 412 -16.33 -12.21 -2.67
C LEU A 412 -17.27 -11.74 -1.56
N SER A 413 -18.34 -12.51 -1.36
CA SER A 413 -19.25 -12.39 -0.21
C SER A 413 -18.78 -13.24 0.97
N GLY A 414 -18.13 -14.37 0.72
CA GLY A 414 -17.61 -15.26 1.74
C GLY A 414 -17.60 -16.71 1.31
N GLY A 415 -17.17 -17.60 2.21
CA GLY A 415 -17.08 -19.02 1.88
C GLY A 415 -16.58 -19.86 3.03
N GLN A 416 -16.43 -21.17 2.78
CA GLN A 416 -15.93 -22.15 3.73
C GLN A 416 -14.54 -22.67 3.35
N SER A 417 -13.93 -22.09 2.33
CA SER A 417 -12.63 -22.54 1.86
C SER A 417 -11.55 -22.39 2.94
N SER A 418 -10.63 -23.30 2.92
CA SER A 418 -9.50 -23.34 3.86
C SER A 418 -8.34 -24.12 3.24
N GLU A 419 -7.19 -24.08 3.87
CA GLU A 419 -6.00 -24.81 3.46
C GLU A 419 -6.27 -26.32 3.22
N ASN A 420 -7.09 -26.94 4.07
CA ASN A 420 -7.39 -28.38 4.00
C ASN A 420 -8.65 -28.68 3.17
N SER A 421 -9.41 -27.65 2.80
CA SER A 421 -10.65 -27.76 2.05
C SER A 421 -10.82 -26.51 1.16
N PRO A 422 -10.06 -26.40 0.04
CA PRO A 422 -10.09 -25.22 -0.83
C PRO A 422 -11.34 -25.21 -1.71
N LYS A 423 -12.52 -25.02 -1.12
CA LYS A 423 -13.82 -25.17 -1.81
C LYS A 423 -14.93 -24.37 -1.11
N ASP A 424 -16.02 -24.20 -1.84
CA ASP A 424 -17.27 -23.60 -1.35
C ASP A 424 -17.14 -22.13 -0.99
N ASP A 425 -16.66 -21.30 -1.96
CA ASP A 425 -16.68 -19.85 -1.88
C ASP A 425 -17.77 -19.23 -2.75
N TYR A 426 -18.30 -18.09 -2.32
CA TYR A 426 -19.45 -17.44 -2.91
C TYR A 426 -19.14 -15.97 -3.22
N PHE A 427 -19.35 -15.59 -4.47
CA PHE A 427 -19.14 -14.23 -4.96
C PHE A 427 -20.47 -13.62 -5.39
N PHE A 428 -20.83 -12.42 -4.92
CA PHE A 428 -22.00 -11.78 -5.47
C PHE A 428 -21.81 -11.51 -6.97
N SER A 429 -22.86 -11.77 -7.75
CA SER A 429 -22.86 -11.54 -9.19
C SER A 429 -23.16 -10.07 -9.48
N LEU A 430 -22.46 -9.44 -10.43
CA LEU A 430 -22.78 -8.08 -10.88
C LEU A 430 -24.16 -7.97 -11.52
N MET A 431 -24.71 -9.08 -12.04
CA MET A 431 -26.00 -9.12 -12.74
C MET A 431 -27.17 -8.69 -11.86
N LYS A 432 -27.14 -9.02 -10.54
CA LYS A 432 -28.27 -8.73 -9.65
C LYS A 432 -28.29 -7.30 -9.14
N PRO A 433 -27.23 -6.72 -8.61
CA PRO A 433 -27.21 -5.32 -8.19
C PRO A 433 -27.10 -4.35 -9.37
N TRP A 434 -27.09 -4.83 -10.61
CA TRP A 434 -26.99 -3.99 -11.80
C TRP A 434 -28.11 -2.94 -11.84
N ASP A 435 -29.37 -3.38 -11.77
CA ASP A 435 -30.57 -2.53 -11.85
C ASP A 435 -31.76 -3.06 -11.03
N ALA A 436 -31.51 -3.91 -10.01
CA ALA A 436 -32.56 -4.55 -9.23
C ALA A 436 -33.42 -3.55 -8.41
N ILE A 437 -32.85 -2.41 -8.03
CA ILE A 437 -33.54 -1.32 -7.35
C ILE A 437 -33.22 -0.03 -8.10
N ASP A 438 -34.26 0.61 -8.63
CA ASP A 438 -34.13 1.78 -9.50
C ASP A 438 -33.90 3.09 -8.70
N THR A 439 -32.77 3.11 -7.95
CA THR A 439 -32.24 4.32 -7.32
C THR A 439 -30.71 4.32 -7.42
N PRO A 440 -30.06 5.47 -7.65
CA PRO A 440 -28.61 5.53 -7.82
C PRO A 440 -27.84 4.89 -6.67
N GLU A 441 -28.30 5.05 -5.44
CA GLU A 441 -27.62 4.56 -4.24
C GLU A 441 -27.77 3.05 -4.02
N ARG A 442 -28.53 2.35 -4.90
CA ARG A 442 -28.86 0.92 -4.73
C ARG A 442 -28.51 0.06 -5.94
N GLN A 443 -27.91 0.63 -7.01
CA GLN A 443 -27.62 -0.06 -8.27
C GLN A 443 -26.25 0.31 -8.82
N LEU A 444 -25.67 -0.58 -9.64
CA LEU A 444 -24.42 -0.35 -10.34
C LEU A 444 -24.60 0.43 -11.64
N LYS A 445 -25.71 0.17 -12.37
CA LYS A 445 -25.96 0.71 -13.72
C LYS A 445 -25.78 2.22 -13.78
N TYR A 446 -26.35 2.96 -12.83
CA TYR A 446 -26.28 4.42 -12.80
C TYR A 446 -24.85 4.97 -12.81
N TRP A 447 -23.92 4.27 -12.17
CA TRP A 447 -22.53 4.69 -12.02
C TRP A 447 -21.61 4.12 -13.09
N LEU A 448 -21.79 2.82 -13.44
CA LEU A 448 -20.91 2.12 -14.36
C LEU A 448 -21.33 2.24 -15.83
N ASN A 449 -22.60 2.61 -16.08
CA ASN A 449 -23.14 2.92 -17.41
C ASN A 449 -23.91 4.24 -17.38
N PRO A 450 -23.24 5.41 -17.21
CA PRO A 450 -23.91 6.70 -17.06
C PRO A 450 -24.68 7.12 -18.32
N SER A 451 -24.36 6.62 -19.50
CA SER A 451 -25.15 6.80 -20.73
C SER A 451 -26.52 6.12 -20.66
N ASN A 452 -26.73 5.23 -19.69
CA ASN A 452 -27.96 4.47 -19.45
C ASN A 452 -28.50 3.73 -20.68
N ASP A 453 -27.62 3.26 -21.52
CA ASP A 453 -27.94 2.39 -22.66
C ASP A 453 -28.02 0.89 -22.23
N GLU A 454 -28.07 -0.03 -23.20
CA GLU A 454 -28.15 -1.47 -22.93
C GLU A 454 -26.78 -2.12 -22.66
N THR A 455 -25.70 -1.34 -22.56
CA THR A 455 -24.34 -1.86 -22.33
C THR A 455 -24.22 -2.50 -20.95
N LYS A 456 -23.79 -3.75 -20.91
CA LYS A 456 -23.58 -4.55 -19.69
C LYS A 456 -22.19 -5.18 -19.61
N VAL A 457 -21.29 -4.74 -20.49
CA VAL A 457 -19.88 -5.17 -20.53
C VAL A 457 -19.03 -3.94 -20.77
N CYS A 458 -17.89 -3.85 -20.11
CA CYS A 458 -16.96 -2.73 -20.25
C CYS A 458 -15.54 -3.25 -20.18
N GLU A 459 -14.68 -2.80 -21.10
CA GLU A 459 -13.25 -3.10 -21.06
C GLU A 459 -12.56 -2.35 -19.89
N GLY A 460 -11.39 -2.85 -19.48
CA GLY A 460 -10.59 -2.18 -18.47
C GLY A 460 -9.91 -0.91 -19.02
N LEU A 461 -9.55 0.00 -18.11
CA LEU A 461 -8.94 1.28 -18.42
C LEU A 461 -7.64 1.46 -17.64
N ASP A 462 -6.54 1.75 -18.34
CA ASP A 462 -5.37 2.41 -17.76
C ASP A 462 -5.56 3.94 -17.92
N PRO A 463 -5.84 4.68 -16.83
CA PRO A 463 -6.10 6.12 -16.92
C PRO A 463 -4.87 6.92 -17.36
N TYR A 464 -3.68 6.32 -17.35
CA TYR A 464 -2.41 6.90 -17.76
C TYR A 464 -1.81 6.26 -19.00
N LYS A 465 -2.61 5.57 -19.83
CA LYS A 465 -2.15 4.88 -21.05
C LYS A 465 -1.31 5.75 -21.97
N SER A 466 -1.58 7.05 -22.02
CA SER A 466 -0.82 8.02 -22.84
C SER A 466 0.54 8.39 -22.24
N ALA A 467 0.76 8.17 -20.96
CA ALA A 467 2.00 8.45 -20.24
C ALA A 467 2.21 7.42 -19.10
N PRO A 468 2.37 6.14 -19.46
CA PRO A 468 2.37 5.04 -18.47
C PRO A 468 3.59 5.12 -17.55
N CYS A 469 3.42 4.64 -16.33
CA CYS A 469 4.49 4.49 -15.36
C CYS A 469 4.90 3.03 -15.25
N PHE A 470 6.21 2.76 -15.35
CA PHE A 470 6.76 1.41 -15.28
C PHE A 470 7.61 1.23 -14.03
N ARG A 471 7.75 -0.01 -13.61
CA ARG A 471 8.79 -0.43 -12.68
C ARG A 471 9.93 -1.06 -13.48
N LEU A 472 11.09 -0.41 -13.48
CA LEU A 472 12.29 -0.99 -14.05
C LEU A 472 13.00 -1.87 -13.01
N SER A 473 13.38 -3.07 -13.39
CA SER A 473 14.15 -3.98 -12.53
C SER A 473 15.03 -4.90 -13.38
N ASN A 474 16.33 -4.95 -13.08
CA ASN A 474 17.23 -5.87 -13.75
C ASN A 474 17.09 -7.31 -13.24
N ILE A 475 16.53 -7.50 -12.04
CA ILE A 475 16.32 -8.83 -11.47
C ILE A 475 15.13 -9.53 -12.15
N TYR A 476 14.03 -8.83 -12.39
CA TYR A 476 12.89 -9.41 -13.11
C TYR A 476 13.22 -9.77 -14.56
N ASP A 477 13.95 -8.88 -15.24
CA ASP A 477 14.36 -9.12 -16.64
C ASP A 477 15.29 -10.32 -16.80
N SER A 478 15.94 -10.76 -15.73
CA SER A 478 16.85 -11.91 -15.76
C SER A 478 16.16 -13.26 -15.57
N GLY A 479 14.88 -13.28 -15.16
CA GLY A 479 14.17 -14.51 -14.80
C GLY A 479 14.71 -15.25 -13.59
N ASN A 480 15.53 -14.58 -12.76
CA ASN A 480 16.24 -15.18 -11.60
C ASN A 480 15.78 -14.58 -10.27
N GLN A 481 14.52 -14.23 -10.14
CA GLN A 481 13.98 -13.60 -8.92
C GLN A 481 14.17 -14.47 -7.67
N GLU A 482 14.01 -15.78 -7.82
CA GLU A 482 14.20 -16.77 -6.76
C GLU A 482 15.64 -16.86 -6.22
N ASN A 483 16.60 -16.32 -6.95
CA ASN A 483 18.01 -16.31 -6.57
C ASN A 483 18.44 -14.97 -5.92
N ALA A 484 17.51 -14.02 -5.74
CA ALA A 484 17.83 -12.77 -5.08
C ALA A 484 18.04 -12.98 -3.58
N GLU A 485 19.13 -12.46 -3.04
CA GLU A 485 19.48 -12.61 -1.63
C GLU A 485 20.28 -11.40 -1.11
N CYS A 486 20.43 -11.30 0.21
CA CYS A 486 21.43 -10.42 0.83
C CYS A 486 22.74 -11.21 1.01
N THR A 487 23.66 -11.07 0.06
CA THR A 487 24.90 -11.83 0.06
C THR A 487 25.86 -11.34 1.14
N LEU A 488 26.31 -12.26 2.01
CA LEU A 488 27.31 -11.96 3.02
C LEU A 488 28.68 -11.63 2.39
N TYR A 489 29.44 -10.76 3.03
CA TYR A 489 30.79 -10.48 2.67
C TYR A 489 31.68 -11.72 2.95
N PRO A 490 32.55 -12.16 2.03
CA PRO A 490 33.35 -13.36 2.20
C PRO A 490 34.17 -13.35 3.49
N GLY A 491 34.04 -14.41 4.28
CA GLY A 491 34.73 -14.55 5.58
C GLY A 491 34.10 -13.75 6.72
N SER A 492 32.93 -13.18 6.54
CA SER A 492 32.21 -12.47 7.58
C SER A 492 30.83 -13.09 7.82
N GLU A 493 30.41 -13.15 9.08
CA GLU A 493 29.06 -13.54 9.47
C GLU A 493 28.14 -12.31 9.68
N LYS A 494 28.70 -11.11 9.70
CA LYS A 494 28.05 -9.86 10.12
C LYS A 494 28.19 -8.70 9.13
N ALA A 495 28.73 -8.96 7.94
CA ALA A 495 28.90 -7.93 6.92
C ALA A 495 28.34 -8.39 5.58
N TYR A 496 27.87 -7.44 4.77
CA TYR A 496 27.20 -7.70 3.50
C TYR A 496 27.95 -7.08 2.34
N LEU A 497 27.94 -7.75 1.18
CA LEU A 497 28.57 -7.24 -0.03
C LEU A 497 28.02 -5.87 -0.44
N PHE A 498 26.69 -5.72 -0.43
CA PHE A 498 25.98 -4.50 -0.79
C PHE A 498 25.43 -3.78 0.46
N GLY A 499 26.29 -3.65 1.48
CA GLY A 499 25.96 -3.04 2.76
C GLY A 499 27.20 -2.61 3.50
N ASN A 500 27.17 -2.63 4.83
CA ASN A 500 28.34 -2.38 5.64
C ASN A 500 29.29 -3.58 5.55
N ASN A 501 30.53 -3.33 5.18
CA ASN A 501 31.55 -4.37 4.96
C ASN A 501 32.99 -3.90 5.29
N PRO A 502 33.95 -4.84 5.49
CA PRO A 502 35.32 -4.52 5.82
C PRO A 502 36.08 -3.75 4.73
N ALA A 503 35.59 -3.74 3.50
CA ALA A 503 36.22 -2.99 2.39
C ALA A 503 35.89 -1.47 2.46
N ASN A 504 35.07 -1.04 3.43
CA ASN A 504 34.61 0.34 3.60
C ASN A 504 34.01 0.93 2.33
N ILE A 505 33.24 0.10 1.59
CA ILE A 505 32.42 0.56 0.50
C ILE A 505 31.13 1.11 1.13
N THR A 506 30.81 2.34 0.87
CA THR A 506 29.66 3.03 1.49
C THR A 506 28.63 3.50 0.49
N GLU A 507 28.91 3.37 -0.82
CA GLU A 507 27.98 3.81 -1.86
C GLU A 507 27.86 2.77 -2.98
N TYR A 508 26.64 2.51 -3.40
CA TYR A 508 26.26 1.49 -4.37
C TYR A 508 25.28 2.06 -5.36
N ALA A 509 25.25 1.55 -6.59
CA ALA A 509 24.30 1.96 -7.59
C ALA A 509 23.95 0.82 -8.56
N GLU A 510 22.76 0.85 -9.10
CA GLU A 510 22.24 -0.04 -10.13
C GLU A 510 22.04 0.76 -11.42
N ALA A 511 22.57 0.25 -12.53
CA ALA A 511 22.44 0.92 -13.83
C ALA A 511 21.14 0.55 -14.54
N TYR A 512 20.48 1.56 -15.10
CA TYR A 512 19.29 1.42 -15.93
C TYR A 512 19.53 2.12 -17.28
N GLN A 513 18.81 1.65 -18.29
CA GLN A 513 18.82 2.23 -19.63
C GLN A 513 17.38 2.45 -20.08
N VAL A 514 17.08 3.67 -20.55
CA VAL A 514 15.79 3.99 -21.16
C VAL A 514 16.00 4.51 -22.57
N ALA A 515 15.09 4.15 -23.47
CA ALA A 515 15.13 4.61 -24.86
C ALA A 515 14.66 6.07 -25.00
N GLU A 516 13.70 6.47 -24.18
CA GLU A 516 13.08 7.79 -24.18
C GLU A 516 13.33 8.50 -22.83
N ALA A 517 13.31 9.82 -22.85
CA ALA A 517 13.38 10.59 -21.63
C ALA A 517 12.13 10.38 -20.78
N GLY A 518 12.31 10.32 -19.48
CA GLY A 518 11.22 10.08 -18.55
C GLY A 518 11.46 10.73 -17.19
N THR A 519 10.50 10.53 -16.30
CA THR A 519 10.51 11.10 -14.95
C THR A 519 10.49 9.98 -13.91
N LEU A 520 11.46 9.99 -12.99
CA LEU A 520 11.49 9.12 -11.81
C LEU A 520 10.70 9.77 -10.68
N TYR A 521 9.77 9.04 -10.11
CA TYR A 521 8.96 9.47 -8.96
C TYR A 521 9.45 8.88 -7.64
N GLY A 522 10.31 7.87 -7.68
CA GLY A 522 10.82 7.21 -6.50
C GLY A 522 11.64 5.97 -6.81
N ALA A 523 12.09 5.31 -5.77
CA ALA A 523 12.85 4.07 -5.84
C ALA A 523 12.33 3.06 -4.82
N TYR A 524 12.45 1.77 -5.15
CA TYR A 524 12.11 0.67 -4.28
C TYR A 524 13.40 -0.02 -3.84
N PHE A 525 13.47 -0.35 -2.56
CA PHE A 525 14.56 -1.14 -2.00
C PHE A 525 13.99 -2.29 -1.19
N VAL A 526 14.56 -3.47 -1.36
CA VAL A 526 14.28 -4.61 -0.49
C VAL A 526 15.48 -4.76 0.44
N THR A 527 15.22 -4.59 1.72
CA THR A 527 16.26 -4.60 2.75
C THR A 527 15.88 -5.60 3.86
N PRO A 528 16.85 -6.32 4.42
CA PRO A 528 16.63 -7.09 5.63
C PRO A 528 16.45 -6.15 6.83
N PRO A 529 15.89 -6.64 7.95
CA PRO A 529 15.88 -5.89 9.19
C PRO A 529 17.30 -5.52 9.63
N ALA A 530 17.48 -4.34 10.25
CA ALA A 530 18.73 -3.88 10.81
C ALA A 530 18.92 -4.31 12.28
N GLY A 531 20.16 -4.27 12.80
CA GLY A 531 20.47 -4.56 14.20
C GLY A 531 19.97 -3.52 15.21
N ALA A 532 20.33 -3.66 16.48
CA ALA A 532 19.77 -2.94 17.61
C ALA A 532 19.80 -1.38 17.56
N ASN A 533 20.76 -0.81 16.84
CA ASN A 533 20.95 0.64 16.75
C ASN A 533 20.48 1.25 15.42
N TYR A 534 19.62 0.57 14.69
CA TYR A 534 19.14 0.98 13.36
C TYR A 534 18.54 2.40 13.32
N LYS A 535 17.99 2.89 14.42
CA LYS A 535 17.43 4.25 14.56
C LYS A 535 18.42 5.38 14.28
N GLN A 536 19.71 5.12 14.43
CA GLN A 536 20.79 6.09 14.19
C GLN A 536 21.43 5.88 12.82
N MET A 537 20.93 4.94 12.03
CA MET A 537 21.43 4.71 10.69
C MET A 537 20.91 5.77 9.73
N GLU A 538 21.82 6.35 8.94
CA GLU A 538 21.47 7.27 7.87
C GLU A 538 21.83 6.67 6.52
N VAL A 539 20.84 6.55 5.65
CA VAL A 539 20.99 6.09 4.26
C VAL A 539 20.44 7.16 3.33
N GLU A 540 21.19 7.51 2.31
CA GLU A 540 20.71 8.40 1.25
C GLU A 540 20.41 7.57 0.00
N VAL A 541 19.25 7.75 -0.61
CA VAL A 541 19.02 7.36 -1.99
C VAL A 541 19.71 8.35 -2.90
N THR A 542 20.33 7.87 -3.98
CA THR A 542 21.07 8.68 -4.95
C THR A 542 20.61 8.36 -6.37
N VAL A 543 20.54 9.39 -7.22
CA VAL A 543 20.29 9.23 -8.66
C VAL A 543 21.43 9.92 -9.40
N TYR A 544 22.08 9.18 -10.32
CA TYR A 544 23.13 9.71 -11.16
C TYR A 544 22.81 9.56 -12.64
N SER A 545 23.32 10.47 -13.47
CA SER A 545 23.48 10.24 -14.91
C SER A 545 24.93 9.87 -15.24
N GLY A 546 25.11 9.26 -16.41
CA GLY A 546 26.44 8.95 -16.95
C GLY A 546 26.40 7.80 -17.95
N ASP A 547 27.20 7.87 -19.00
CA ASP A 547 27.18 6.89 -20.08
C ASP A 547 27.93 5.60 -19.71
N SER A 548 29.12 5.70 -19.13
CA SER A 548 29.98 4.55 -18.81
C SER A 548 29.96 4.17 -17.33
N LYS A 549 29.73 5.15 -16.45
CA LYS A 549 29.70 5.00 -14.99
C LYS A 549 28.87 6.13 -14.38
N PRO A 550 28.40 6.01 -13.11
CA PRO A 550 27.82 7.14 -12.40
C PRO A 550 28.77 8.35 -12.42
N SER A 551 28.28 9.51 -12.84
CA SER A 551 29.14 10.70 -12.99
C SER A 551 28.50 11.97 -12.43
N THR A 552 27.30 12.34 -12.84
CA THR A 552 26.61 13.55 -12.39
C THR A 552 25.51 13.17 -11.41
N LEU A 553 25.59 13.65 -10.18
CA LEU A 553 24.53 13.49 -9.18
C LEU A 553 23.35 14.36 -9.58
N LEU A 554 22.20 13.73 -9.82
CA LEU A 554 20.94 14.40 -10.19
C LEU A 554 20.06 14.64 -8.96
N TYR A 555 20.09 13.70 -8.00
CA TYR A 555 19.21 13.75 -6.85
C TYR A 555 19.81 12.96 -5.67
N THR A 556 19.52 13.46 -4.48
CA THR A 556 19.78 12.73 -3.23
C THR A 556 18.73 13.07 -2.18
N GLU A 557 18.32 12.08 -1.41
CA GLU A 557 17.40 12.23 -0.28
C GLU A 557 17.71 11.19 0.79
N THR A 558 17.72 11.61 2.05
CA THR A 558 17.93 10.66 3.16
C THR A 558 16.64 9.92 3.44
N PHE A 559 16.72 8.61 3.61
CA PHE A 559 15.60 7.79 4.03
C PHE A 559 15.97 6.90 5.21
N GLN A 560 14.95 6.44 5.92
CA GLN A 560 15.09 5.37 6.90
C GLN A 560 14.44 4.11 6.32
N PRO A 561 15.19 3.01 6.19
CA PRO A 561 14.61 1.74 5.78
C PRO A 561 13.48 1.33 6.73
N THR A 562 12.37 0.89 6.20
CA THR A 562 11.24 0.39 7.00
C THR A 562 11.58 -0.99 7.53
N TYR A 563 11.59 -1.14 8.86
CA TYR A 563 11.84 -2.43 9.51
C TYR A 563 10.57 -2.93 10.18
N SER A 564 10.26 -4.18 9.90
CA SER A 564 8.95 -4.72 10.23
C SER A 564 8.74 -5.13 11.69
N ASN A 565 9.79 -5.25 12.52
CA ASN A 565 9.56 -5.70 13.89
C ASN A 565 10.71 -5.43 14.87
N LYS A 566 10.35 -4.97 16.08
CA LYS A 566 11.26 -4.67 17.18
C LYS A 566 11.77 -5.92 17.90
N SER A 567 10.95 -7.00 17.93
CA SER A 567 11.26 -8.27 18.62
C SER A 567 12.30 -9.13 17.88
N ILE A 568 12.63 -8.79 16.65
CA ILE A 568 13.57 -9.51 15.79
C ILE A 568 15.02 -9.04 16.00
N LEU A 569 15.22 -8.02 16.80
CA LEU A 569 16.49 -7.32 16.98
C LEU A 569 17.38 -7.91 18.10
N ASP A 570 17.13 -9.13 18.56
CA ASP A 570 17.99 -9.82 19.50
C ASP A 570 19.17 -10.52 18.79
N ASP A 571 20.16 -11.00 19.57
CA ASP A 571 21.39 -11.58 19.06
C ASP A 571 21.20 -12.89 18.25
N THR A 572 20.02 -13.50 18.27
CA THR A 572 19.68 -14.68 17.44
C THR A 572 19.38 -14.28 15.98
N PHE A 573 19.29 -13.00 15.70
CA PHE A 573 18.97 -12.40 14.41
C PHE A 573 19.90 -12.82 13.26
N ILE A 574 21.18 -13.03 13.53
CA ILE A 574 22.20 -13.33 12.50
C ILE A 574 21.97 -14.68 11.81
N GLU A 575 21.46 -15.68 12.54
CA GLU A 575 21.07 -16.96 11.93
C GLU A 575 19.77 -16.85 11.14
N THR A 576 18.88 -15.95 11.53
CA THR A 576 17.58 -15.75 10.89
C THR A 576 17.65 -14.84 9.67
N ALA A 577 18.64 -13.96 9.56
CA ALA A 577 18.89 -13.16 8.35
C ALA A 577 19.36 -14.02 7.16
N LYS A 578 19.83 -15.24 7.41
CA LYS A 578 20.05 -16.26 6.37
C LYS A 578 18.72 -16.78 5.78
N SER A 579 17.62 -16.67 6.50
CA SER A 579 16.29 -16.91 6.00
C SER A 579 15.66 -15.55 5.62
N LEU A 580 15.36 -15.35 4.37
CA LEU A 580 14.73 -14.17 3.74
C LEU A 580 13.40 -13.74 4.37
N ASN A 581 12.95 -14.45 5.38
CA ASN A 581 11.60 -14.51 5.93
C ASN A 581 11.12 -13.22 6.59
N ARG A 582 11.88 -12.11 6.54
CA ARG A 582 11.56 -10.90 7.31
C ARG A 582 11.96 -9.61 6.60
N SER A 583 12.32 -9.68 5.33
CA SER A 583 12.63 -8.49 4.54
C SER A 583 11.35 -7.79 4.07
N GLN A 584 11.45 -6.50 3.92
CA GLN A 584 10.36 -5.66 3.43
C GLN A 584 10.84 -4.80 2.27
N GLU A 585 9.97 -4.61 1.27
CA GLU A 585 10.16 -3.61 0.25
C GLU A 585 9.74 -2.24 0.79
N SER A 586 10.61 -1.25 0.70
CA SER A 586 10.32 0.15 0.98
C SER A 586 10.22 0.92 -0.32
N TYR A 587 9.23 1.76 -0.47
CA TYR A 587 9.14 2.74 -1.54
C TYR A 587 9.55 4.12 -1.02
N ILE A 588 10.59 4.70 -1.61
CA ILE A 588 11.03 6.04 -1.30
C ILE A 588 10.47 6.96 -2.39
N HIS A 589 9.41 7.69 -2.06
CA HIS A 589 8.88 8.73 -2.92
C HIS A 589 9.81 9.94 -2.92
N PHE A 590 10.25 10.38 -4.09
CA PHE A 590 11.13 11.54 -4.21
C PHE A 590 10.34 12.83 -3.96
N SER A 591 10.84 13.67 -3.07
CA SER A 591 10.25 14.98 -2.79
C SER A 591 10.17 15.89 -4.03
N LYS A 592 11.02 15.61 -5.03
CA LYS A 592 10.98 16.23 -6.37
C LYS A 592 11.20 15.16 -7.43
N PRO A 593 10.31 15.05 -8.43
CA PRO A 593 10.53 14.15 -9.56
C PRO A 593 11.84 14.43 -10.27
N VAL A 594 12.54 13.37 -10.71
CA VAL A 594 13.86 13.45 -11.32
C VAL A 594 13.79 13.09 -12.79
N ASN A 595 14.13 14.00 -13.69
CA ASN A 595 14.18 13.71 -15.12
C ASN A 595 15.41 12.90 -15.46
N VAL A 596 15.24 11.81 -16.21
CA VAL A 596 16.32 10.92 -16.67
C VAL A 596 16.18 10.65 -18.17
N SER A 597 17.32 10.38 -18.83
CA SER A 597 17.36 9.98 -20.23
C SER A 597 18.59 9.09 -20.47
N GLY A 598 18.47 8.18 -21.44
CA GLY A 598 19.58 7.29 -21.76
C GLY A 598 19.97 6.40 -20.59
N LYS A 599 21.24 6.42 -20.19
CA LYS A 599 21.73 5.65 -19.07
C LYS A 599 21.76 6.47 -17.77
N PHE A 600 21.17 5.91 -16.72
CA PHE A 600 21.14 6.49 -15.39
C PHE A 600 21.33 5.41 -14.33
N TYR A 601 21.54 5.83 -13.08
CA TYR A 601 21.83 4.94 -11.97
C TYR A 601 21.01 5.35 -10.77
N ILE A 602 20.39 4.36 -10.10
CA ILE A 602 19.73 4.53 -8.82
C ILE A 602 20.55 3.77 -7.78
N GLY A 603 20.93 4.45 -6.73
CA GLY A 603 21.75 3.87 -5.70
C GLY A 603 21.39 4.34 -4.30
N TYR A 604 22.25 3.97 -3.38
CA TYR A 604 22.18 4.43 -2.00
C TYR A 604 23.60 4.62 -1.44
N LYS A 605 23.68 5.52 -0.47
CA LYS A 605 24.90 5.83 0.25
C LYS A 605 24.69 5.66 1.74
N LEU A 606 25.54 4.88 2.37
CA LEU A 606 25.58 4.71 3.82
C LEU A 606 26.31 5.90 4.43
N LYS A 607 25.59 6.80 5.08
CA LYS A 607 26.13 7.99 5.74
C LYS A 607 26.63 7.68 7.14
N SER A 608 25.83 6.95 7.89
CA SER A 608 26.13 6.52 9.23
C SER A 608 25.55 5.13 9.45
N VAL A 609 26.39 4.18 9.82
CA VAL A 609 25.98 2.83 10.22
C VAL A 609 26.55 2.61 11.62
N PRO A 610 25.71 2.75 12.67
CA PRO A 610 26.16 2.56 14.05
C PRO A 610 26.69 1.16 14.29
N GLU A 611 27.49 1.01 15.35
CA GLU A 611 27.99 -0.28 15.79
C GLU A 611 26.83 -1.24 16.09
N ASN A 612 26.97 -2.51 15.69
CA ASN A 612 25.96 -3.56 15.79
C ASN A 612 24.67 -3.27 14.99
N THR A 613 24.79 -2.43 13.96
CA THR A 613 23.73 -2.19 12.98
C THR A 613 24.16 -2.70 11.63
N TYR A 614 23.25 -3.31 10.88
CA TYR A 614 23.54 -3.92 9.60
C TYR A 614 22.58 -3.39 8.55
N PHE A 615 23.12 -3.03 7.41
CA PHE A 615 22.36 -2.67 6.23
C PHE A 615 22.80 -3.51 5.05
N SER A 616 21.86 -3.94 4.23
CA SER A 616 22.11 -4.52 2.92
C SER A 616 20.95 -4.26 2.01
N ALA A 617 21.17 -4.33 0.71
CA ALA A 617 20.13 -4.47 -0.28
C ALA A 617 20.19 -5.85 -0.92
N TYR A 618 19.05 -6.36 -1.35
CA TYR A 618 18.96 -7.58 -2.13
C TYR A 618 19.75 -7.45 -3.41
N ASN A 619 20.42 -8.52 -3.81
CA ASN A 619 21.20 -8.62 -5.02
C ASN A 619 21.12 -10.03 -5.62
N LEU A 620 21.53 -10.19 -6.87
CA LEU A 620 21.74 -11.49 -7.48
C LEU A 620 23.17 -11.95 -7.24
N PRO A 621 23.41 -13.15 -6.68
CA PRO A 621 24.74 -13.70 -6.50
C PRO A 621 25.48 -13.91 -7.83
N LYS A 622 26.82 -13.96 -7.75
CA LYS A 622 27.69 -14.19 -8.91
C LYS A 622 27.30 -15.46 -9.67
N GLY A 623 27.18 -15.36 -10.98
CA GLY A 623 26.81 -16.47 -11.86
C GLY A 623 25.31 -16.70 -12.03
N LYS A 624 24.48 -15.92 -11.36
CA LYS A 624 23.01 -15.98 -11.49
C LYS A 624 22.46 -15.00 -12.52
N THR A 625 23.28 -14.11 -13.07
CA THR A 625 22.95 -13.22 -14.18
C THR A 625 24.15 -13.00 -15.08
N THR A 626 23.92 -12.70 -16.35
CA THR A 626 24.93 -12.31 -17.34
C THR A 626 25.09 -10.79 -17.47
N ARG A 627 24.18 -10.02 -16.86
CA ARG A 627 24.21 -8.55 -16.88
C ARG A 627 24.98 -8.03 -15.67
N ASN A 628 25.96 -7.15 -15.91
CA ASN A 628 26.75 -6.47 -14.88
C ASN A 628 26.23 -5.05 -14.72
N THR A 629 25.19 -4.88 -13.91
CA THR A 629 24.49 -3.60 -13.74
C THR A 629 24.79 -2.94 -12.40
N ALA A 630 25.35 -3.69 -11.43
CA ALA A 630 25.71 -3.17 -10.12
C ALA A 630 27.07 -2.45 -10.11
N TRP A 631 27.13 -1.34 -9.41
CA TRP A 631 28.28 -0.46 -9.25
C TRP A 631 28.57 -0.24 -7.77
N VAL A 632 29.84 -0.08 -7.45
CA VAL A 632 30.34 0.24 -6.11
C VAL A 632 31.27 1.45 -6.19
N HIS A 633 31.19 2.32 -5.19
CA HIS A 633 32.08 3.46 -5.03
C HIS A 633 33.02 3.24 -3.86
N ASP A 634 34.32 3.18 -4.17
CA ASP A 634 35.37 3.08 -3.16
C ASP A 634 36.31 4.28 -3.22
N LYS A 635 37.43 4.21 -2.51
CA LYS A 635 38.47 5.26 -2.51
C LYS A 635 39.06 5.60 -3.89
N ASN A 636 38.87 4.75 -4.89
CA ASN A 636 39.34 4.93 -6.27
C ASN A 636 38.20 5.37 -7.22
N GLY A 637 37.01 5.62 -6.69
CA GLY A 637 35.81 6.03 -7.44
C GLY A 637 34.90 4.89 -7.86
N TRP A 638 34.00 5.14 -8.80
CA TRP A 638 33.01 4.19 -9.30
C TRP A 638 33.65 3.06 -10.14
N ARG A 639 33.34 1.81 -9.81
CA ARG A 639 33.68 0.61 -10.56
C ARG A 639 32.53 -0.36 -10.63
N GLN A 640 32.50 -1.21 -11.64
CA GLN A 640 31.55 -2.31 -11.67
C GLN A 640 31.80 -3.27 -10.49
N ALA A 641 30.72 -3.75 -9.88
CA ALA A 641 30.82 -4.66 -8.74
C ALA A 641 31.56 -5.95 -9.10
N THR A 642 31.53 -6.41 -10.35
CA THR A 642 32.26 -7.58 -10.86
C THR A 642 33.75 -7.40 -10.90
N GLU A 643 34.29 -6.19 -10.92
CA GLU A 643 35.71 -5.89 -10.88
C GLU A 643 36.26 -6.05 -9.47
N TYR A 644 35.46 -6.22 -8.47
CA TYR A 644 35.84 -6.45 -7.08
C TYR A 644 36.18 -7.94 -6.88
N THR A 645 37.35 -8.37 -7.35
CA THR A 645 37.70 -9.78 -7.45
C THR A 645 37.86 -10.50 -6.12
N GLN A 646 38.20 -9.79 -5.04
CA GLN A 646 38.40 -10.39 -3.72
C GLN A 646 37.09 -10.74 -3.00
N ALA A 647 35.98 -10.11 -3.33
CA ALA A 647 34.72 -10.29 -2.63
C ALA A 647 33.69 -11.15 -3.38
N GLY A 648 33.97 -11.54 -4.64
CA GLY A 648 33.02 -12.35 -5.40
C GLY A 648 31.74 -11.64 -5.75
N PHE A 649 31.73 -10.30 -5.75
CA PHE A 649 30.57 -9.49 -6.09
C PHE A 649 29.97 -9.90 -7.43
N SER A 650 28.71 -9.98 -7.49
CA SER A 650 27.92 -9.99 -8.70
C SER A 650 26.80 -8.97 -8.51
N THR A 651 26.16 -8.52 -9.36
CA THR A 651 25.94 -8.17 -10.68
C THR A 651 24.69 -7.32 -10.86
N SER A 652 23.66 -7.39 -9.95
CA SER A 652 22.48 -6.53 -9.98
C SER A 652 21.97 -6.29 -8.57
N LEU A 653 21.84 -5.00 -8.21
CA LEU A 653 21.10 -4.59 -7.03
C LEU A 653 19.61 -4.67 -7.32
N PHE A 654 18.83 -5.08 -6.34
CA PHE A 654 17.40 -5.05 -6.45
C PHE A 654 16.88 -3.64 -6.13
N ASN A 655 16.87 -2.80 -7.16
CA ASN A 655 16.20 -1.51 -7.15
C ASN A 655 15.12 -1.53 -8.20
N ARG A 656 13.96 -0.98 -7.88
CA ARG A 656 12.91 -0.68 -8.85
C ARG A 656 12.76 0.83 -8.94
N SER A 657 12.63 1.35 -10.13
CA SER A 657 12.27 2.75 -10.32
C SER A 657 10.77 2.88 -10.60
N GLY A 658 10.13 3.88 -10.02
CA GLY A 658 8.86 4.37 -10.54
C GLY A 658 9.17 5.31 -11.70
N HIS A 659 9.02 4.85 -12.93
CA HIS A 659 9.39 5.60 -14.14
C HIS A 659 8.16 5.81 -15.02
N SER A 660 7.93 7.07 -15.41
CA SER A 660 6.93 7.43 -16.41
C SER A 660 7.62 7.94 -17.67
N ILE A 661 7.29 7.39 -18.82
CA ILE A 661 7.72 7.88 -20.12
C ILE A 661 6.73 8.99 -20.53
N ARG A 662 7.25 10.12 -20.97
CA ARG A 662 6.44 11.21 -21.53
C ARG A 662 6.12 10.99 -22.98
#